data_c90b8c73df76d3ac54b320b5cff2765f
#
_entry.id   c90b8c73df76d3ac54b320b5cff2765f
#
_cell.length_a   1.000
_cell.length_b   1.000
_cell.length_c   1.000
_cell.angle_alpha   90.00
_cell.angle_beta   90.00
_cell.angle_gamma   90.00
#
_symmetry.space_group_name_H-M   'P 1'
#
loop_
_entity.id
_entity.type
_entity.pdbx_description
1 polymer ?
#
loop_
_entity_poly.entity_id
_entity_poly.type
_entity_poly.pdbx_seq_one_letter_code
_entity_poly.pdbx_strand_id
1 'polypeptide(L)'
;MTLSFLVYWSLVTVSLFTTILLFWLGWTVLLNAQKRTGGIWLATIGLLVGGVFFATHTAMLDSTIEELLASVRLWWYFFFTPIVVLPYAWYLLMLWYAGFWDDFSSALYRRHRWGLAFTTVLVISLIVLLLIANPFVLEGGRGLIPDLMRMGARVFLYAAFLYPVSLISCLILAMDALHRPAPSGRMMGDLARRRARPWLLAASVVQFIVSLIVGGILSWLVLSINSIPIGRIVNDGAQFADTLDLLLTSLIALTVVLMGKAIVSFEIFTGKTLPRQGFLRQWRGVVTVSLLSSIVIAWSVGAELRPMYSLLLVVVLMCFSFALLSWRFFKEREWATEQLRPFIASQHFYDRVLSSPDSDGRREAQTTFEVLCEKILETRGAQLVPLGAMAPLAGTPLYYPSEEYAPSLMDETVPTGQALCSTIETPQGLAWHIPLRDGRNTQHLNGVLLLAEKRNGGLYTEEEIEVARAGGERLLDALAGAALASRLMELQRRRLTEIQMADHRARRALHDEVLPRLHTAMLMLSGDEQARQESQALLADVHKEISSLLRSMPSALAPPVAQLGLFGALQKSVNEEFSRDFDEVVWNIDPQAQEYSSGLSPLVGEVLFHATREAIRNASKYGRTAEDTSLRLEISATTEPEFCVAIADNGIGLGGAPSKSGSGQGLALHGTMMAVIGGKLAVENNTPHGVRVSLTLPLNDSAKFSS
;
A
#
# COMPACT_ATOMS: atom_id res chain seq x y z
N MET A 1 -51.30 25.98 1.12
CA MET A 1 -50.38 25.46 2.14
C MET A 1 -50.06 26.59 3.10
N THR A 2 -50.43 26.47 4.35
CA THR A 2 -50.12 27.49 5.37
C THR A 2 -48.61 27.43 5.72
N LEU A 3 -48.02 28.57 6.10
CA LEU A 3 -46.60 28.64 6.46
C LEU A 3 -46.27 27.65 7.60
N SER A 4 -47.17 27.44 8.53
CA SER A 4 -47.07 26.47 9.62
C SER A 4 -46.94 25.01 9.09
N PHE A 5 -47.68 24.64 8.05
CA PHE A 5 -47.56 23.31 7.43
C PHE A 5 -46.18 23.08 6.82
N LEU A 6 -45.62 24.08 6.15
CA LEU A 6 -44.31 23.97 5.52
C LEU A 6 -43.20 23.83 6.58
N VAL A 7 -43.28 24.60 7.69
CA VAL A 7 -42.31 24.50 8.78
C VAL A 7 -42.36 23.14 9.43
N TYR A 8 -43.55 22.66 9.81
CA TYR A 8 -43.75 21.34 10.40
C TYR A 8 -43.22 20.20 9.50
N TRP A 9 -43.61 20.21 8.23
CA TRP A 9 -43.14 19.21 7.27
C TRP A 9 -41.62 19.22 7.09
N SER A 10 -41.01 20.41 7.01
CA SER A 10 -39.56 20.56 6.94
C SER A 10 -38.85 20.04 8.20
N LEU A 11 -39.42 20.32 9.37
CA LEU A 11 -38.90 19.87 10.67
C LEU A 11 -38.90 18.35 10.79
N VAL A 12 -40.01 17.69 10.45
CA VAL A 12 -40.12 16.23 10.41
C VAL A 12 -39.13 15.64 9.41
N THR A 13 -39.00 16.24 8.22
CA THR A 13 -38.06 15.80 7.18
C THR A 13 -36.62 15.84 7.69
N VAL A 14 -36.18 16.95 8.28
CA VAL A 14 -34.81 17.12 8.75
C VAL A 14 -34.51 16.22 9.95
N SER A 15 -35.48 16.04 10.85
CA SER A 15 -35.36 15.16 12.02
C SER A 15 -35.23 13.69 11.60
N LEU A 16 -36.07 13.20 10.68
CA LEU A 16 -35.96 11.85 10.11
C LEU A 16 -34.65 11.64 9.37
N PHE A 17 -34.26 12.60 8.52
CA PHE A 17 -32.99 12.55 7.82
C PHE A 17 -31.81 12.39 8.78
N THR A 18 -31.79 13.19 9.86
CA THR A 18 -30.72 13.13 10.87
C THR A 18 -30.74 11.80 11.61
N THR A 19 -31.92 11.27 11.94
CA THR A 19 -32.10 9.96 12.56
C THR A 19 -31.49 8.84 11.71
N ILE A 20 -31.85 8.78 10.42
CA ILE A 20 -31.38 7.75 9.50
C ILE A 20 -29.85 7.82 9.36
N LEU A 21 -29.29 9.03 9.20
CA LEU A 21 -27.84 9.21 9.07
C LEU A 21 -27.08 8.79 10.32
N LEU A 22 -27.56 9.14 11.53
CA LEU A 22 -26.91 8.79 12.80
C LEU A 22 -26.89 7.27 13.01
N PHE A 23 -28.01 6.58 12.80
CA PHE A 23 -28.07 5.13 12.91
C PHE A 23 -27.15 4.47 11.86
N TRP A 24 -27.20 4.92 10.60
CA TRP A 24 -26.36 4.39 9.56
C TRP A 24 -24.87 4.58 9.87
N LEU A 25 -24.45 5.78 10.31
CA LEU A 25 -23.06 6.04 10.68
C LEU A 25 -22.64 5.19 11.89
N GLY A 26 -23.48 5.07 12.91
CA GLY A 26 -23.19 4.29 14.11
C GLY A 26 -22.92 2.81 13.77
N TRP A 27 -23.83 2.18 13.00
CA TRP A 27 -23.63 0.81 12.55
C TRP A 27 -22.45 0.66 11.59
N THR A 28 -22.26 1.61 10.71
CA THR A 28 -21.16 1.58 9.74
C THR A 28 -19.80 1.64 10.44
N VAL A 29 -19.63 2.51 11.44
CA VAL A 29 -18.40 2.59 12.25
C VAL A 29 -18.14 1.26 12.96
N LEU A 30 -19.16 0.66 13.58
CA LEU A 30 -19.02 -0.60 14.32
C LEU A 30 -18.67 -1.79 13.43
N LEU A 31 -19.38 -1.93 12.30
CA LEU A 31 -19.23 -3.08 11.40
C LEU A 31 -17.95 -3.05 10.56
N ASN A 32 -17.45 -1.85 10.22
CA ASN A 32 -16.24 -1.71 9.43
C ASN A 32 -14.95 -1.59 10.26
N ALA A 33 -15.03 -1.60 11.58
CA ALA A 33 -13.87 -1.51 12.46
C ALA A 33 -13.03 -2.80 12.41
N GLN A 34 -11.74 -2.67 12.05
CA GLN A 34 -10.78 -3.81 12.09
C GLN A 34 -10.48 -4.25 13.52
N LYS A 35 -10.29 -3.29 14.44
CA LYS A 35 -10.04 -3.54 15.86
C LYS A 35 -11.03 -2.72 16.67
N ARG A 36 -11.79 -3.34 17.54
CA ARG A 36 -12.77 -2.68 18.42
C ARG A 36 -12.05 -1.96 19.57
N THR A 37 -11.55 -0.76 19.31
CA THR A 37 -10.92 0.11 20.32
C THR A 37 -11.98 0.87 21.13
N GLY A 38 -11.60 1.40 22.30
CA GLY A 38 -12.49 2.22 23.12
C GLY A 38 -13.07 3.43 22.39
N GLY A 39 -12.30 4.05 21.50
CA GLY A 39 -12.77 5.18 20.69
C GLY A 39 -13.82 4.79 19.64
N ILE A 40 -13.76 3.58 19.09
CA ILE A 40 -14.78 3.06 18.17
C ILE A 40 -16.09 2.82 18.91
N TRP A 41 -16.03 2.23 20.11
CA TRP A 41 -17.22 2.07 20.94
C TRP A 41 -17.81 3.43 21.33
N LEU A 42 -16.98 4.39 21.72
CA LEU A 42 -17.42 5.74 22.07
C LEU A 42 -18.11 6.43 20.88
N ALA A 43 -17.51 6.38 19.69
CA ALA A 43 -18.11 6.92 18.47
C ALA A 43 -19.44 6.25 18.12
N THR A 44 -19.48 4.92 18.16
CA THR A 44 -20.68 4.13 17.86
C THR A 44 -21.81 4.44 18.84
N ILE A 45 -21.53 4.38 20.13
CA ILE A 45 -22.54 4.66 21.19
C ILE A 45 -23.02 6.10 21.07
N GLY A 46 -22.12 7.08 20.89
CA GLY A 46 -22.51 8.47 20.73
C GLY A 46 -23.43 8.70 19.52
N LEU A 47 -23.13 8.07 18.37
CA LEU A 47 -23.95 8.14 17.16
C LEU A 47 -25.32 7.48 17.35
N LEU A 48 -25.36 6.30 17.97
CA LEU A 48 -26.62 5.58 18.21
C LEU A 48 -27.50 6.31 19.22
N VAL A 49 -26.91 6.86 20.30
CA VAL A 49 -27.63 7.70 21.28
C VAL A 49 -28.18 8.96 20.61
N GLY A 50 -27.41 9.60 19.73
CA GLY A 50 -27.91 10.70 18.90
C GLY A 50 -29.05 10.29 17.98
N GLY A 51 -28.97 9.09 17.38
CA GLY A 51 -30.07 8.51 16.57
C GLY A 51 -31.33 8.28 17.39
N VAL A 52 -31.22 7.76 18.61
CA VAL A 52 -32.34 7.59 19.54
C VAL A 52 -32.95 8.95 19.92
N PHE A 53 -32.11 9.96 20.20
CA PHE A 53 -32.58 11.31 20.50
C PHE A 53 -33.44 11.87 19.34
N PHE A 54 -32.95 11.81 18.09
CA PHE A 54 -33.72 12.33 16.96
C PHE A 54 -34.94 11.46 16.61
N ALA A 55 -34.91 10.17 16.85
CA ALA A 55 -36.09 9.31 16.74
C ALA A 55 -37.18 9.70 17.73
N THR A 56 -36.79 9.95 19.01
CA THR A 56 -37.72 10.43 20.06
C THR A 56 -38.22 11.82 19.73
N HIS A 57 -37.35 12.73 19.27
CA HIS A 57 -37.72 14.07 18.82
C HIS A 57 -38.79 14.03 17.71
N THR A 58 -38.56 13.19 16.69
CA THR A 58 -39.55 13.03 15.58
C THR A 58 -40.87 12.48 16.10
N ALA A 59 -40.86 11.52 17.03
CA ALA A 59 -42.07 10.97 17.60
C ALA A 59 -42.84 11.98 18.43
N MET A 60 -42.15 12.89 19.15
CA MET A 60 -42.76 13.97 19.91
C MET A 60 -43.46 15.00 19.02
N LEU A 61 -42.94 15.28 17.82
CA LEU A 61 -43.55 16.19 16.86
C LEU A 61 -44.94 15.75 16.35
N ASP A 62 -45.18 14.43 16.32
CA ASP A 62 -46.43 13.85 15.86
C ASP A 62 -47.42 13.53 17.03
N SER A 63 -46.99 13.68 18.28
CA SER A 63 -47.77 13.30 19.47
C SER A 63 -48.73 14.44 19.90
N THR A 64 -49.95 14.08 20.27
CA THR A 64 -50.89 14.99 20.90
C THR A 64 -50.42 15.33 22.32
N ILE A 65 -50.88 16.48 22.86
CA ILE A 65 -50.54 16.92 24.24
C ILE A 65 -50.95 15.86 25.29
N GLU A 66 -52.07 15.16 25.08
CA GLU A 66 -52.54 14.10 25.97
C GLU A 66 -51.64 12.86 25.96
N GLU A 67 -51.20 12.43 24.77
CA GLU A 67 -50.26 11.34 24.60
C GLU A 67 -48.87 11.66 25.16
N LEU A 68 -48.46 12.94 24.96
CA LEU A 68 -47.20 13.42 25.51
C LEU A 68 -47.22 13.41 27.03
N LEU A 69 -48.32 13.84 27.67
CA LEU A 69 -48.49 13.81 29.11
C LEU A 69 -48.58 12.38 29.66
N ALA A 70 -49.23 11.47 28.96
CA ALA A 70 -49.31 10.03 29.35
C ALA A 70 -47.95 9.33 29.31
N SER A 71 -47.05 9.72 28.40
CA SER A 71 -45.73 9.10 28.19
C SER A 71 -44.56 9.97 28.62
N VAL A 72 -44.81 11.11 29.26
CA VAL A 72 -43.79 12.10 29.70
C VAL A 72 -42.63 11.45 30.50
N ARG A 73 -42.94 10.47 31.34
CA ARG A 73 -41.93 9.77 32.15
C ARG A 73 -40.89 9.07 31.29
N LEU A 74 -41.29 8.45 30.20
CA LEU A 74 -40.41 7.78 29.23
C LEU A 74 -39.61 8.83 28.45
N TRP A 75 -40.30 9.84 27.91
CA TRP A 75 -39.68 10.91 27.12
C TRP A 75 -38.66 11.70 27.91
N TRP A 76 -38.86 11.94 29.23
CA TRP A 76 -37.93 12.64 30.09
C TRP A 76 -36.51 12.07 30.01
N TYR A 77 -36.36 10.73 30.15
CA TYR A 77 -35.05 10.11 30.11
C TYR A 77 -34.49 9.98 28.69
N PHE A 78 -35.29 9.58 27.74
CA PHE A 78 -34.84 9.37 26.37
C PHE A 78 -34.54 10.66 25.60
N PHE A 79 -35.09 11.79 26.02
CA PHE A 79 -34.88 13.09 25.43
C PHE A 79 -33.77 13.87 26.12
N PHE A 80 -33.86 14.10 27.46
CA PHE A 80 -32.93 14.96 28.18
C PHE A 80 -31.57 14.32 28.45
N THR A 81 -31.48 13.00 28.64
CA THR A 81 -30.19 12.33 28.88
C THR A 81 -29.22 12.45 27.67
N PRO A 82 -29.64 12.22 26.43
CA PRO A 82 -28.80 12.47 25.27
C PRO A 82 -28.32 13.91 25.13
N ILE A 83 -29.18 14.90 25.42
CA ILE A 83 -28.85 16.32 25.37
C ILE A 83 -27.66 16.64 26.29
N VAL A 84 -27.61 16.04 27.48
CA VAL A 84 -26.53 16.24 28.46
C VAL A 84 -25.28 15.45 28.07
N VAL A 85 -25.42 14.22 27.60
CA VAL A 85 -24.31 13.28 27.37
C VAL A 85 -23.61 13.54 26.05
N LEU A 86 -24.33 13.89 24.96
CA LEU A 86 -23.75 14.00 23.62
C LEU A 86 -22.61 15.02 23.48
N PRO A 87 -22.68 16.25 24.04
CA PRO A 87 -21.57 17.21 23.98
C PRO A 87 -20.31 16.71 24.68
N TYR A 88 -20.47 16.00 25.80
CA TYR A 88 -19.38 15.39 26.53
C TYR A 88 -18.78 14.19 25.75
N ALA A 89 -19.64 13.34 25.18
CA ALA A 89 -19.20 12.26 24.31
C ALA A 89 -18.43 12.78 23.10
N TRP A 90 -18.87 13.90 22.52
CA TRP A 90 -18.13 14.60 21.46
C TRP A 90 -16.73 15.04 21.93
N TYR A 91 -16.61 15.66 23.09
CA TYR A 91 -15.32 16.05 23.66
C TYR A 91 -14.41 14.85 23.90
N LEU A 92 -14.94 13.76 24.49
CA LEU A 92 -14.18 12.52 24.67
C LEU A 92 -13.71 11.94 23.34
N LEU A 93 -14.57 11.96 22.32
CA LEU A 93 -14.23 11.48 20.99
C LEU A 93 -13.11 12.30 20.34
N MET A 94 -13.16 13.64 20.51
CA MET A 94 -12.10 14.52 19.99
C MET A 94 -10.79 14.34 20.76
N LEU A 95 -10.81 14.10 22.07
CA LEU A 95 -9.63 13.73 22.85
C LEU A 95 -9.01 12.41 22.38
N TRP A 96 -9.86 11.41 22.14
CA TRP A 96 -9.38 10.13 21.60
C TRP A 96 -8.76 10.30 20.22
N TYR A 97 -9.42 11.04 19.34
CA TYR A 97 -8.93 11.36 18.01
C TYR A 97 -7.59 12.12 18.07
N ALA A 98 -7.43 13.06 18.99
CA ALA A 98 -6.21 13.83 19.18
C ALA A 98 -5.05 13.04 19.81
N GLY A 99 -5.28 11.81 20.31
CA GLY A 99 -4.25 10.94 20.91
C GLY A 99 -4.03 11.15 22.40
N PHE A 100 -5.04 11.63 23.13
CA PHE A 100 -4.95 11.91 24.58
C PHE A 100 -4.56 10.67 25.41
N TRP A 101 -5.02 9.47 25.02
CA TRP A 101 -4.74 8.20 25.69
C TRP A 101 -3.54 7.45 25.12
N ASP A 102 -2.93 7.93 24.04
CA ASP A 102 -1.79 7.25 23.40
C ASP A 102 -0.48 7.48 24.18
N ASP A 103 -0.31 8.69 24.81
CA ASP A 103 0.86 9.04 25.60
C ASP A 103 0.49 9.97 26.76
N PHE A 104 0.60 9.47 27.99
CA PHE A 104 0.32 10.22 29.24
C PHE A 104 1.39 11.27 29.58
N SER A 105 2.54 11.26 28.92
CA SER A 105 3.58 12.28 29.05
C SER A 105 3.37 13.48 28.13
N SER A 106 2.47 13.38 27.16
CA SER A 106 2.23 14.37 26.11
C SER A 106 1.77 15.74 26.67
N ALA A 107 2.06 16.79 25.89
CA ALA A 107 1.59 18.14 26.19
C ALA A 107 0.05 18.22 26.17
N LEU A 108 -0.60 17.42 25.31
CA LEU A 108 -2.05 17.30 25.21
C LEU A 108 -2.64 16.76 26.52
N TYR A 109 -2.09 15.66 27.06
CA TYR A 109 -2.54 15.09 28.33
C TYR A 109 -2.43 16.07 29.49
N ARG A 110 -1.28 16.75 29.65
CA ARG A 110 -1.06 17.74 30.73
C ARG A 110 -2.05 18.91 30.69
N ARG A 111 -2.43 19.33 29.46
CA ARG A 111 -3.37 20.43 29.24
C ARG A 111 -4.81 20.02 29.54
N HIS A 112 -5.26 18.87 29.06
CA HIS A 112 -6.68 18.49 29.10
C HIS A 112 -7.08 17.68 30.33
N ARG A 113 -6.16 17.14 31.15
CA ARG A 113 -6.48 16.29 32.30
C ARG A 113 -7.43 16.99 33.30
N TRP A 114 -7.21 18.26 33.60
CA TRP A 114 -8.06 19.02 34.48
C TRP A 114 -9.37 19.47 33.80
N GLY A 115 -9.34 19.81 32.52
CA GLY A 115 -10.53 20.07 31.71
C GLY A 115 -11.46 18.87 31.62
N LEU A 116 -10.90 17.68 31.46
CA LEU A 116 -11.63 16.42 31.46
C LEU A 116 -12.26 16.15 32.82
N ALA A 117 -11.53 16.29 33.92
CA ALA A 117 -12.07 16.14 35.29
C ALA A 117 -13.21 17.12 35.54
N PHE A 118 -13.04 18.39 35.19
CA PHE A 118 -14.06 19.44 35.36
C PHE A 118 -15.34 19.13 34.58
N THR A 119 -15.22 18.81 33.26
CA THR A 119 -16.40 18.49 32.43
C THR A 119 -17.08 17.19 32.88
N THR A 120 -16.32 16.18 33.34
CA THR A 120 -16.88 14.97 33.93
C THR A 120 -17.72 15.24 35.17
N VAL A 121 -17.22 16.06 36.09
CA VAL A 121 -17.97 16.47 37.30
C VAL A 121 -19.24 17.23 36.92
N LEU A 122 -19.15 18.16 35.95
CA LEU A 122 -20.31 18.91 35.46
C LEU A 122 -21.40 17.99 34.89
N VAL A 123 -21.00 17.04 34.02
CA VAL A 123 -21.95 16.12 33.36
C VAL A 123 -22.58 15.18 34.40
N ILE A 124 -21.78 14.64 35.33
CA ILE A 124 -22.33 13.82 36.42
C ILE A 124 -23.32 14.64 37.29
N SER A 125 -22.97 15.88 37.61
CA SER A 125 -23.87 16.77 38.38
C SER A 125 -25.17 17.05 37.64
N LEU A 126 -25.11 17.26 36.31
CA LEU A 126 -26.31 17.44 35.47
C LEU A 126 -27.16 16.16 35.40
N ILE A 127 -26.53 15.00 35.28
CA ILE A 127 -27.25 13.68 35.25
C ILE A 127 -27.94 13.47 36.62
N VAL A 128 -27.23 13.66 37.71
CA VAL A 128 -27.81 13.57 39.07
C VAL A 128 -28.96 14.55 39.25
N LEU A 129 -28.78 15.80 38.81
CA LEU A 129 -29.83 16.81 38.84
C LEU A 129 -31.06 16.40 38.02
N LEU A 130 -30.84 15.84 36.81
CA LEU A 130 -31.90 15.34 35.94
C LEU A 130 -32.69 14.17 36.57
N LEU A 131 -32.00 13.30 37.31
CA LEU A 131 -32.61 12.18 38.03
C LEU A 131 -33.45 12.68 39.24
N ILE A 132 -32.94 13.66 40.00
CA ILE A 132 -33.62 14.24 41.15
C ILE A 132 -34.79 15.13 40.72
N ALA A 133 -34.62 15.88 39.61
CA ALA A 133 -35.62 16.80 39.09
C ALA A 133 -36.74 16.12 38.30
N ASN A 134 -36.76 14.79 38.27
CA ASN A 134 -37.85 14.11 37.58
C ASN A 134 -39.20 14.43 38.21
N PRO A 135 -40.07 15.19 37.53
CA PRO A 135 -41.33 15.61 38.11
C PRO A 135 -42.32 14.48 38.42
N PHE A 136 -42.01 13.25 37.97
CA PHE A 136 -42.88 12.07 38.05
C PHE A 136 -42.52 11.10 39.19
N VAL A 137 -41.38 11.28 39.85
CA VAL A 137 -41.01 10.48 41.02
C VAL A 137 -41.86 10.85 42.24
N LEU A 138 -42.49 12.03 42.22
CA LEU A 138 -43.25 12.60 43.30
C LEU A 138 -44.77 12.35 43.28
N GLU A 139 -45.25 11.41 42.45
CA GLU A 139 -46.69 11.03 42.32
C GLU A 139 -47.24 10.25 43.50
N GLY A 140 -47.16 10.76 44.69
CA GLY A 140 -47.73 10.14 45.90
C GLY A 140 -48.70 11.00 46.75
N GLY A 141 -49.01 12.22 46.34
CA GLY A 141 -49.75 13.14 47.23
C GLY A 141 -50.66 14.15 46.52
N ARG A 142 -51.87 14.17 46.91
CA ARG A 142 -52.89 15.16 46.54
C ARG A 142 -52.45 16.57 47.01
N GLY A 143 -52.17 17.52 46.13
CA GLY A 143 -51.87 18.88 46.46
C GLY A 143 -50.52 19.42 45.92
N LEU A 144 -49.90 18.73 44.99
CA LEU A 144 -48.49 18.84 44.63
C LEU A 144 -48.09 19.95 43.65
N ILE A 145 -49.03 20.62 42.99
CA ILE A 145 -48.69 21.58 41.90
C ILE A 145 -47.88 22.79 42.36
N PRO A 146 -48.15 23.44 43.52
CA PRO A 146 -47.40 24.63 43.93
C PRO A 146 -45.97 24.31 44.46
N ASP A 147 -45.82 23.19 45.19
CA ASP A 147 -44.50 22.80 45.73
C ASP A 147 -43.62 22.15 44.67
N LEU A 148 -44.19 21.39 43.74
CA LEU A 148 -43.53 20.87 42.56
C LEU A 148 -43.04 22.02 41.65
N MET A 149 -43.87 23.05 41.44
CA MET A 149 -43.45 24.23 40.68
C MET A 149 -42.29 24.99 41.38
N ARG A 150 -42.30 25.11 42.70
CA ARG A 150 -41.20 25.77 43.42
C ARG A 150 -39.92 24.94 43.45
N MET A 151 -40.00 23.65 43.64
CA MET A 151 -38.83 22.76 43.64
C MET A 151 -38.34 22.52 42.23
N GLY A 152 -39.22 22.28 41.29
CA GLY A 152 -38.91 22.14 39.85
C GLY A 152 -38.34 23.43 39.27
N ALA A 153 -38.84 24.60 39.65
CA ALA A 153 -38.29 25.89 39.20
C ALA A 153 -36.85 26.12 39.65
N ARG A 154 -36.50 25.77 40.92
CA ARG A 154 -35.13 25.91 41.42
C ARG A 154 -34.19 24.93 40.70
N VAL A 155 -34.57 23.68 40.55
CA VAL A 155 -33.77 22.67 39.86
C VAL A 155 -33.62 22.99 38.37
N PHE A 156 -34.69 23.50 37.75
CA PHE A 156 -34.65 23.97 36.36
C PHE A 156 -33.73 25.21 36.24
N LEU A 157 -33.71 26.09 37.22
CA LEU A 157 -32.81 27.26 37.24
C LEU A 157 -31.35 26.81 37.28
N TYR A 158 -30.99 25.85 38.18
CA TYR A 158 -29.64 25.29 38.24
C TYR A 158 -29.29 24.57 36.93
N ALA A 159 -30.18 23.75 36.38
CA ALA A 159 -29.96 23.08 35.12
C ALA A 159 -29.72 24.06 33.93
N ALA A 160 -30.52 25.15 33.91
CA ALA A 160 -30.42 26.18 32.87
C ALA A 160 -29.09 26.96 32.89
N PHE A 161 -28.42 27.05 34.05
CA PHE A 161 -27.07 27.65 34.15
C PHE A 161 -25.97 26.61 33.94
N LEU A 162 -26.03 25.43 34.55
CA LEU A 162 -25.01 24.39 34.45
C LEU A 162 -24.91 23.80 33.05
N TYR A 163 -26.03 23.63 32.38
CA TYR A 163 -26.06 23.00 31.05
C TYR A 163 -25.31 23.83 29.98
N PRO A 164 -25.60 25.15 29.80
CA PRO A 164 -24.80 25.94 28.85
C PRO A 164 -23.30 25.98 29.19
N VAL A 165 -22.94 26.05 30.49
CA VAL A 165 -21.53 26.02 30.90
C VAL A 165 -20.88 24.69 30.53
N SER A 166 -21.55 23.57 30.80
CA SER A 166 -21.07 22.23 30.42
C SER A 166 -20.88 22.09 28.89
N LEU A 167 -21.90 22.50 28.14
CA LEU A 167 -21.95 22.45 26.70
C LEU A 167 -20.82 23.25 26.04
N ILE A 168 -20.71 24.55 26.43
CA ILE A 168 -19.71 25.49 25.91
C ILE A 168 -18.30 25.01 26.27
N SER A 169 -18.10 24.56 27.53
CA SER A 169 -16.80 24.05 28.00
C SER A 169 -16.36 22.82 27.21
N CYS A 170 -17.25 21.84 26.99
CA CYS A 170 -16.96 20.63 26.21
C CYS A 170 -16.56 21.01 24.80
N LEU A 171 -17.25 21.93 24.13
CA LEU A 171 -16.98 22.30 22.75
C LEU A 171 -15.70 23.12 22.57
N ILE A 172 -15.42 24.07 23.48
CA ILE A 172 -14.17 24.83 23.47
C ILE A 172 -12.98 23.88 23.67
N LEU A 173 -13.07 22.97 24.64
CA LEU A 173 -12.02 21.97 24.88
C LEU A 173 -11.88 20.98 23.70
N ALA A 174 -12.97 20.59 23.05
CA ALA A 174 -12.91 19.76 21.86
C ALA A 174 -12.20 20.48 20.70
N MET A 175 -12.49 21.77 20.48
CA MET A 175 -11.81 22.58 19.46
C MET A 175 -10.32 22.77 19.78
N ASP A 176 -9.94 22.99 21.05
CA ASP A 176 -8.54 23.11 21.46
C ASP A 176 -7.78 21.79 21.26
N ALA A 177 -8.39 20.64 21.58
CA ALA A 177 -7.82 19.32 21.31
C ALA A 177 -7.60 19.08 19.83
N LEU A 178 -8.55 19.46 18.95
CA LEU A 178 -8.41 19.39 17.51
C LEU A 178 -7.33 20.33 16.97
N HIS A 179 -7.13 21.47 17.61
CA HIS A 179 -6.15 22.48 17.15
C HIS A 179 -4.71 22.03 17.36
N ARG A 180 -4.42 21.28 18.42
CA ARG A 180 -3.07 20.86 18.84
C ARG A 180 -3.05 19.37 19.22
N PRO A 181 -3.25 18.46 18.23
CA PRO A 181 -3.20 17.03 18.49
C PRO A 181 -1.79 16.57 18.86
N ALA A 182 -1.71 15.48 19.62
CA ALA A 182 -0.44 14.79 19.86
C ALA A 182 0.03 14.05 18.60
N PRO A 183 1.35 13.82 18.43
CA PRO A 183 1.85 13.01 17.32
C PRO A 183 1.26 11.60 17.38
N SER A 184 0.93 11.02 16.22
CA SER A 184 0.34 9.69 16.13
C SER A 184 1.42 8.63 15.95
N GLY A 185 1.43 7.59 16.77
CA GLY A 185 2.26 6.41 16.55
C GLY A 185 1.77 5.48 15.43
N ARG A 186 0.70 5.84 14.70
CA ARG A 186 0.14 5.03 13.60
C ARG A 186 0.67 5.54 12.27
N MET A 187 1.10 4.61 11.42
CA MET A 187 1.45 4.88 10.03
C MET A 187 0.28 5.61 9.35
N MET A 188 0.54 6.74 8.69
CA MET A 188 -0.45 7.65 8.07
C MET A 188 -1.47 8.31 9.02
N GLY A 189 -1.46 8.04 10.33
CA GLY A 189 -2.40 8.62 11.28
C GLY A 189 -2.37 10.15 11.31
N ASP A 190 -1.20 10.75 11.22
CA ASP A 190 -1.05 12.22 11.25
C ASP A 190 -1.56 12.88 9.97
N LEU A 191 -1.38 12.25 8.80
CA LEU A 191 -1.88 12.78 7.55
C LEU A 191 -3.41 12.72 7.47
N ALA A 192 -4.00 11.59 7.83
CA ALA A 192 -5.46 11.44 7.93
C ALA A 192 -6.05 12.45 8.93
N ARG A 193 -5.39 12.63 10.09
CA ARG A 193 -5.76 13.62 11.10
C ARG A 193 -5.69 15.05 10.54
N ARG A 194 -4.61 15.44 9.85
CA ARG A 194 -4.47 16.78 9.25
C ARG A 194 -5.60 17.08 8.25
N ARG A 195 -5.99 16.10 7.43
CA ARG A 195 -7.04 16.29 6.40
C ARG A 195 -8.48 16.19 6.92
N ALA A 196 -8.74 15.38 7.94
CA ALA A 196 -10.05 15.29 8.57
C ALA A 196 -10.35 16.47 9.51
N ARG A 197 -9.31 17.07 10.09
CA ARG A 197 -9.38 18.16 11.05
C ARG A 197 -10.29 19.32 10.61
N PRO A 198 -10.20 19.90 9.38
CA PRO A 198 -11.07 21.00 8.99
C PRO A 198 -12.56 20.65 9.04
N TRP A 199 -12.94 19.42 8.71
CA TRP A 199 -14.32 18.94 8.74
C TRP A 199 -14.83 18.76 10.18
N LEU A 200 -14.01 18.18 11.08
CA LEU A 200 -14.35 18.04 12.49
C LEU A 200 -14.38 19.39 13.22
N LEU A 201 -13.48 20.30 12.85
CA LEU A 201 -13.48 21.65 13.36
C LEU A 201 -14.74 22.41 12.92
N ALA A 202 -15.10 22.33 11.64
CA ALA A 202 -16.33 22.92 11.12
C ALA A 202 -17.57 22.38 11.84
N ALA A 203 -17.64 21.04 12.05
CA ALA A 203 -18.71 20.42 12.83
C ALA A 203 -18.76 20.96 14.28
N SER A 204 -17.61 21.10 14.95
CA SER A 204 -17.53 21.65 16.31
C SER A 204 -17.93 23.12 16.38
N VAL A 205 -17.60 23.92 15.36
CA VAL A 205 -18.02 25.34 15.27
C VAL A 205 -19.53 25.45 15.08
N VAL A 206 -20.13 24.63 14.22
CA VAL A 206 -21.59 24.60 14.04
C VAL A 206 -22.29 24.21 15.34
N GLN A 207 -21.81 23.17 16.05
CA GLN A 207 -22.33 22.81 17.37
C GLN A 207 -22.16 23.93 18.41
N PHE A 208 -21.06 24.68 18.36
CA PHE A 208 -20.83 25.82 19.25
C PHE A 208 -21.85 26.92 18.99
N ILE A 209 -22.17 27.22 17.73
CA ILE A 209 -23.23 28.17 17.36
C ILE A 209 -24.59 27.69 17.90
N VAL A 210 -24.94 26.41 17.70
CA VAL A 210 -26.17 25.81 18.26
C VAL A 210 -26.20 26.00 19.78
N SER A 211 -25.06 25.75 20.44
CA SER A 211 -24.94 25.88 21.90
C SER A 211 -25.14 27.30 22.40
N LEU A 212 -24.62 28.28 21.67
CA LEU A 212 -24.84 29.70 22.00
C LEU A 212 -26.31 30.10 21.83
N ILE A 213 -26.98 29.63 20.77
CA ILE A 213 -28.40 29.88 20.57
C ILE A 213 -29.23 29.27 21.71
N VAL A 214 -28.99 27.96 21.98
CA VAL A 214 -29.71 27.25 23.07
C VAL A 214 -29.42 27.89 24.42
N GLY A 215 -28.18 28.22 24.75
CA GLY A 215 -27.80 28.89 25.97
C GLY A 215 -28.43 30.29 26.11
N GLY A 216 -28.47 31.06 25.03
CA GLY A 216 -29.13 32.36 24.97
C GLY A 216 -30.64 32.27 25.23
N ILE A 217 -31.31 31.27 24.60
CA ILE A 217 -32.74 31.04 24.80
C ILE A 217 -33.05 30.62 26.22
N LEU A 218 -32.29 29.66 26.77
CA LEU A 218 -32.46 29.20 28.13
C LEU A 218 -32.24 30.36 29.13
N SER A 219 -31.23 31.19 28.92
CA SER A 219 -30.97 32.36 29.75
C SER A 219 -32.09 33.39 29.64
N TRP A 220 -32.58 33.65 28.43
CA TRP A 220 -33.72 34.55 28.21
C TRP A 220 -34.99 34.01 28.88
N LEU A 221 -35.28 32.71 28.72
CA LEU A 221 -36.44 32.08 29.34
C LEU A 221 -36.40 32.21 30.86
N VAL A 222 -35.24 31.94 31.49
CA VAL A 222 -35.05 32.06 32.94
C VAL A 222 -35.28 33.50 33.41
N LEU A 223 -34.76 34.49 32.69
CA LEU A 223 -34.92 35.89 33.02
C LEU A 223 -36.38 36.36 32.81
N SER A 224 -37.09 35.80 31.88
CA SER A 224 -38.44 36.18 31.49
C SER A 224 -39.54 35.48 32.29
N ILE A 225 -39.24 34.34 32.98
CA ILE A 225 -40.22 33.51 33.67
C ILE A 225 -41.01 34.22 34.76
N ASN A 226 -40.42 35.26 35.36
CA ASN A 226 -41.05 36.07 36.40
C ASN A 226 -41.83 37.30 35.84
N SER A 227 -41.63 37.65 34.57
CA SER A 227 -42.16 38.90 33.96
C SER A 227 -43.28 38.67 32.95
N ILE A 228 -43.36 37.48 32.34
CA ILE A 228 -44.33 37.15 31.26
C ILE A 228 -45.25 36.01 31.74
N PRO A 229 -46.58 36.13 31.63
CA PRO A 229 -47.50 35.03 31.89
C PRO A 229 -47.21 33.85 30.95
N ILE A 230 -47.02 32.64 31.48
CA ILE A 230 -46.68 31.41 30.74
C ILE A 230 -47.64 31.17 29.58
N GLY A 231 -48.93 31.49 29.72
CA GLY A 231 -49.95 31.38 28.65
C GLY A 231 -49.66 32.22 27.39
N ARG A 232 -49.00 33.39 27.52
CA ARG A 232 -48.58 34.18 26.36
C ARG A 232 -47.36 33.61 25.67
N ILE A 233 -46.41 33.08 26.45
CA ILE A 233 -45.22 32.41 25.88
C ILE A 233 -45.64 31.20 25.06
N VAL A 234 -46.65 30.44 25.51
CA VAL A 234 -47.13 29.25 24.82
C VAL A 234 -47.94 29.61 23.56
N ASN A 235 -48.85 30.59 23.63
CA ASN A 235 -49.72 30.89 22.49
C ASN A 235 -49.08 31.75 21.40
N ASP A 236 -48.28 32.77 21.77
CA ASP A 236 -47.66 33.65 20.77
C ASP A 236 -46.27 33.13 20.34
N GLY A 237 -45.68 32.20 21.13
CA GLY A 237 -44.37 31.66 20.90
C GLY A 237 -44.32 30.36 20.04
N ALA A 238 -45.45 29.71 19.79
CA ALA A 238 -45.47 28.40 19.14
C ALA A 238 -44.81 28.44 17.73
N GLN A 239 -45.17 29.39 16.87
CA GLN A 239 -44.57 29.53 15.53
C GLN A 239 -43.06 29.89 15.59
N PHE A 240 -42.68 30.69 16.59
CA PHE A 240 -41.26 31.01 16.82
C PHE A 240 -40.49 29.77 17.31
N ALA A 241 -41.08 28.97 18.19
CA ALA A 241 -40.50 27.73 18.69
C ALA A 241 -40.26 26.72 17.58
N ASP A 242 -41.28 26.49 16.70
CA ASP A 242 -41.16 25.57 15.54
C ASP A 242 -40.08 26.04 14.55
N THR A 243 -40.01 27.35 14.28
CA THR A 243 -39.03 27.92 13.36
C THR A 243 -37.60 27.81 13.94
N LEU A 244 -37.46 28.03 15.23
CA LEU A 244 -36.22 27.90 15.95
C LEU A 244 -35.75 26.45 16.02
N ASP A 245 -36.67 25.53 16.31
CA ASP A 245 -36.39 24.10 16.31
C ASP A 245 -35.95 23.61 14.92
N LEU A 246 -36.59 24.05 13.84
CA LEU A 246 -36.15 23.79 12.47
C LEU A 246 -34.73 24.29 12.21
N LEU A 247 -34.39 25.50 12.69
CA LEU A 247 -33.04 26.05 12.56
C LEU A 247 -32.01 25.20 13.30
N LEU A 248 -32.28 24.87 14.56
CA LEU A 248 -31.37 24.07 15.41
C LEU A 248 -31.19 22.67 14.85
N THR A 249 -32.29 22.01 14.47
CA THR A 249 -32.27 20.66 13.89
C THR A 249 -31.52 20.64 12.57
N SER A 250 -31.67 21.68 11.72
CA SER A 250 -30.94 21.81 10.45
C SER A 250 -29.43 22.01 10.68
N LEU A 251 -29.03 22.80 11.66
CA LEU A 251 -27.63 22.99 12.02
C LEU A 251 -27.01 21.69 12.56
N ILE A 252 -27.76 20.93 13.36
CA ILE A 252 -27.31 19.62 13.85
C ILE A 252 -27.21 18.62 12.70
N ALA A 253 -28.18 18.61 11.76
CA ALA A 253 -28.10 17.79 10.55
C ALA A 253 -26.84 18.10 9.73
N LEU A 254 -26.50 19.38 9.57
CA LEU A 254 -25.27 19.82 8.93
C LEU A 254 -24.02 19.27 9.67
N THR A 255 -24.03 19.33 11.00
CA THR A 255 -22.95 18.75 11.84
C THR A 255 -22.80 17.26 11.57
N VAL A 256 -23.89 16.49 11.48
CA VAL A 256 -23.86 15.05 11.20
C VAL A 256 -23.31 14.77 9.79
N VAL A 257 -23.68 15.58 8.81
CA VAL A 257 -23.15 15.45 7.43
C VAL A 257 -21.65 15.74 7.39
N LEU A 258 -21.17 16.80 8.07
CA LEU A 258 -19.75 17.15 8.14
C LEU A 258 -18.93 16.05 8.85
N MET A 259 -19.46 15.56 9.97
CA MET A 259 -18.86 14.46 10.73
C MET A 259 -18.82 13.17 9.91
N GLY A 260 -19.94 12.83 9.25
CA GLY A 260 -20.02 11.67 8.38
C GLY A 260 -19.00 11.74 7.23
N LYS A 261 -18.83 12.91 6.63
CA LYS A 261 -17.78 13.13 5.62
C LYS A 261 -16.38 12.91 6.21
N ALA A 262 -16.09 13.38 7.42
CA ALA A 262 -14.81 13.16 8.08
C ALA A 262 -14.57 11.67 8.35
N ILE A 263 -15.57 10.95 8.87
CA ILE A 263 -15.50 9.52 9.18
C ILE A 263 -15.24 8.71 7.91
N VAL A 264 -16.03 8.96 6.88
CA VAL A 264 -16.07 8.14 5.66
C VAL A 264 -14.90 8.45 4.71
N SER A 265 -14.53 9.74 4.56
CA SER A 265 -13.46 10.13 3.63
C SER A 265 -12.06 9.75 4.11
N PHE A 266 -11.87 9.65 5.42
CA PHE A 266 -10.55 9.45 6.02
C PHE A 266 -10.47 8.20 6.88
N GLU A 267 -11.57 7.43 6.98
CA GLU A 267 -11.71 6.21 7.81
C GLU A 267 -11.11 6.34 9.23
N ILE A 268 -11.27 7.52 9.84
CA ILE A 268 -10.57 7.90 11.07
C ILE A 268 -10.88 6.96 12.24
N PHE A 269 -12.12 6.46 12.29
CA PHE A 269 -12.61 5.63 13.40
C PHE A 269 -12.62 4.13 13.09
N THR A 270 -12.26 3.71 11.87
CA THR A 270 -12.25 2.28 11.51
C THR A 270 -10.95 1.58 11.87
N GLY A 271 -9.90 2.34 12.20
CA GLY A 271 -8.56 1.82 12.56
C GLY A 271 -7.76 1.31 11.37
N LYS A 272 -8.24 1.52 10.14
CA LYS A 272 -7.52 1.22 8.91
C LYS A 272 -6.46 2.27 8.59
N THR A 273 -5.43 1.84 7.91
CA THR A 273 -4.30 2.70 7.53
C THR A 273 -4.61 3.56 6.30
N LEU A 274 -5.49 3.07 5.43
CA LEU A 274 -5.83 3.71 4.16
C LEU A 274 -7.36 3.79 3.97
N PRO A 275 -7.90 4.91 3.40
CA PRO A 275 -9.31 5.04 3.08
C PRO A 275 -9.70 4.18 1.88
N ARG A 276 -10.98 3.75 1.79
CA ARG A 276 -11.53 2.99 0.66
C ARG A 276 -12.36 3.90 -0.24
N GLN A 277 -12.15 3.81 -1.56
CA GLN A 277 -12.93 4.62 -2.53
C GLN A 277 -14.43 4.31 -2.49
N GLY A 278 -14.79 3.04 -2.37
CA GLY A 278 -16.18 2.62 -2.31
C GLY A 278 -16.96 3.26 -1.16
N PHE A 279 -16.30 3.51 -0.03
CA PHE A 279 -16.93 4.02 1.17
C PHE A 279 -17.38 5.50 1.04
N LEU A 280 -16.57 6.37 0.45
CA LEU A 280 -16.95 7.76 0.18
C LEU A 280 -18.10 7.86 -0.82
N ARG A 281 -18.11 7.00 -1.85
CA ARG A 281 -19.16 6.96 -2.86
C ARG A 281 -20.47 6.45 -2.26
N GLN A 282 -20.38 5.43 -1.40
CA GLN A 282 -21.52 4.91 -0.64
C GLN A 282 -22.14 6.00 0.26
N TRP A 283 -21.32 6.80 0.95
CA TRP A 283 -21.78 7.92 1.78
C TRP A 283 -22.65 8.90 1.01
N ARG A 284 -22.20 9.35 -0.17
CA ARG A 284 -23.00 10.25 -1.03
C ARG A 284 -24.35 9.62 -1.38
N GLY A 285 -24.36 8.34 -1.72
CA GLY A 285 -25.59 7.58 -1.99
C GLY A 285 -26.53 7.55 -0.79
N VAL A 286 -26.00 7.24 0.39
CA VAL A 286 -26.77 7.18 1.64
C VAL A 286 -27.36 8.53 1.99
N VAL A 287 -26.59 9.61 1.93
CA VAL A 287 -27.11 10.98 2.19
C VAL A 287 -28.27 11.31 1.24
N THR A 288 -28.12 11.02 -0.06
CA THR A 288 -29.17 11.29 -1.06
C THR A 288 -30.42 10.46 -0.80
N VAL A 289 -30.25 9.14 -0.57
CA VAL A 289 -31.37 8.22 -0.33
C VAL A 289 -32.07 8.56 0.98
N SER A 290 -31.31 8.87 2.05
CA SER A 290 -31.90 9.28 3.35
C SER A 290 -32.72 10.55 3.22
N LEU A 291 -32.21 11.55 2.48
CA LEU A 291 -32.94 12.79 2.24
C LEU A 291 -34.24 12.56 1.49
N LEU A 292 -34.18 11.84 0.36
CA LEU A 292 -35.36 11.53 -0.44
C LEU A 292 -36.40 10.71 0.34
N SER A 293 -35.92 9.70 1.11
CA SER A 293 -36.79 8.88 1.96
C SER A 293 -37.48 9.73 3.04
N SER A 294 -36.73 10.63 3.68
CA SER A 294 -37.29 11.50 4.72
C SER A 294 -38.34 12.47 4.18
N ILE A 295 -38.12 13.02 2.97
CA ILE A 295 -39.09 13.88 2.27
C ILE A 295 -40.40 13.12 2.03
N VAL A 296 -40.31 11.89 1.49
CA VAL A 296 -41.48 11.09 1.15
C VAL A 296 -42.25 10.63 2.39
N ILE A 297 -41.50 10.20 3.47
CA ILE A 297 -42.14 9.80 4.73
C ILE A 297 -42.82 10.99 5.40
N ALA A 298 -42.14 12.13 5.50
CA ALA A 298 -42.70 13.34 6.10
C ALA A 298 -43.95 13.83 5.33
N TRP A 299 -43.95 13.73 3.99
CA TRP A 299 -45.12 14.02 3.19
C TRP A 299 -46.27 13.06 3.49
N SER A 300 -46.00 11.78 3.64
CA SER A 300 -46.97 10.73 3.99
C SER A 300 -47.67 11.02 5.33
N VAL A 301 -46.90 11.45 6.32
CA VAL A 301 -47.38 11.85 7.67
C VAL A 301 -48.22 13.14 7.57
N GLY A 302 -47.72 14.17 6.92
CA GLY A 302 -48.40 15.44 6.77
C GLY A 302 -49.66 15.41 5.88
N ALA A 303 -49.80 14.39 5.02
CA ALA A 303 -50.99 14.15 4.22
C ALA A 303 -52.04 13.28 4.92
N GLU A 304 -51.83 12.95 6.21
CA GLU A 304 -52.74 12.14 7.04
C GLU A 304 -53.13 10.82 6.36
N LEU A 305 -52.21 10.16 5.67
CA LEU A 305 -52.45 8.88 5.02
C LEU A 305 -52.78 7.81 6.08
N ARG A 306 -53.74 6.90 5.72
CA ARG A 306 -54.01 5.76 6.62
C ARG A 306 -52.72 4.98 6.94
N PRO A 307 -52.51 4.56 8.19
CA PRO A 307 -51.28 3.90 8.63
C PRO A 307 -50.82 2.77 7.70
N MET A 308 -51.74 2.02 7.11
CA MET A 308 -51.50 0.96 6.14
C MET A 308 -50.78 1.46 4.87
N TYR A 309 -51.18 2.61 4.36
CA TYR A 309 -50.56 3.20 3.15
C TYR A 309 -49.18 3.78 3.45
N SER A 310 -49.01 4.40 4.61
CA SER A 310 -47.68 4.88 5.09
C SER A 310 -46.73 3.73 5.25
N LEU A 311 -47.14 2.60 5.86
CA LEU A 311 -46.33 1.39 6.01
C LEU A 311 -45.95 0.79 4.66
N LEU A 312 -46.90 0.64 3.73
CA LEU A 312 -46.63 0.15 2.36
C LEU A 312 -45.63 1.08 1.63
N LEU A 313 -45.77 2.37 1.77
CA LEU A 313 -44.89 3.35 1.17
C LEU A 313 -43.43 3.20 1.70
N VAL A 314 -43.28 3.06 3.02
CA VAL A 314 -41.99 2.82 3.67
C VAL A 314 -41.35 1.51 3.17
N VAL A 315 -42.13 0.42 3.08
CA VAL A 315 -41.63 -0.88 2.58
C VAL A 315 -41.20 -0.76 1.11
N VAL A 316 -42.00 -0.15 0.24
CA VAL A 316 -41.66 0.04 -1.17
C VAL A 316 -40.39 0.90 -1.30
N LEU A 317 -40.30 1.99 -0.53
CA LEU A 317 -39.14 2.87 -0.53
C LEU A 317 -37.87 2.16 -0.03
N MET A 318 -38.00 1.33 1.00
CA MET A 318 -36.91 0.51 1.53
C MET A 318 -36.43 -0.51 0.48
N CYS A 319 -37.35 -1.23 -0.17
CA CYS A 319 -37.02 -2.18 -1.24
C CYS A 319 -36.33 -1.46 -2.42
N PHE A 320 -36.87 -0.30 -2.84
CA PHE A 320 -36.28 0.48 -3.90
C PHE A 320 -34.88 0.97 -3.54
N SER A 321 -34.68 1.51 -2.33
CA SER A 321 -33.39 1.97 -1.83
C SER A 321 -32.38 0.84 -1.76
N PHE A 322 -32.80 -0.33 -1.28
CA PHE A 322 -31.95 -1.52 -1.24
C PHE A 322 -31.55 -2.01 -2.64
N ALA A 323 -32.52 -2.07 -3.56
CA ALA A 323 -32.27 -2.44 -4.96
C ALA A 323 -31.30 -1.46 -5.64
N LEU A 324 -31.49 -0.15 -5.41
CA LEU A 324 -30.66 0.91 -5.98
C LEU A 324 -29.23 0.88 -5.44
N LEU A 325 -29.06 0.65 -4.13
CA LEU A 325 -27.75 0.49 -3.50
C LEU A 325 -27.06 -0.80 -4.00
N SER A 326 -27.78 -1.91 -4.08
CA SER A 326 -27.26 -3.18 -4.59
C SER A 326 -26.84 -3.09 -6.07
N TRP A 327 -27.65 -2.46 -6.91
CA TRP A 327 -27.34 -2.25 -8.33
C TRP A 327 -26.08 -1.39 -8.50
N ARG A 328 -25.93 -0.33 -7.71
CA ARG A 328 -24.73 0.50 -7.71
C ARG A 328 -23.49 -0.29 -7.31
N PHE A 329 -23.60 -1.13 -6.30
CA PHE A 329 -22.51 -1.99 -5.82
C PHE A 329 -22.04 -2.98 -6.91
N PHE A 330 -22.98 -3.53 -7.66
CA PHE A 330 -22.70 -4.45 -8.77
C PHE A 330 -21.95 -3.75 -9.91
N LYS A 331 -22.42 -2.57 -10.30
CA LYS A 331 -21.80 -1.78 -11.37
C LYS A 331 -20.40 -1.26 -11.03
N GLU A 332 -20.14 -0.96 -9.75
CA GLU A 332 -18.83 -0.55 -9.27
C GLU A 332 -17.81 -1.70 -9.32
N ARG A 333 -18.24 -2.92 -9.00
CA ARG A 333 -17.40 -4.13 -9.09
C ARG A 333 -17.06 -4.45 -10.54
N GLU A 334 -17.98 -4.30 -11.45
CA GLU A 334 -17.79 -4.51 -12.88
C GLU A 334 -16.79 -3.50 -13.45
N TRP A 335 -16.92 -2.23 -13.12
CA TRP A 335 -16.00 -1.17 -13.53
C TRP A 335 -14.57 -1.36 -12.98
N ALA A 336 -14.42 -1.73 -11.72
CA ALA A 336 -13.11 -2.04 -11.12
C ALA A 336 -12.45 -3.24 -11.82
N THR A 337 -13.22 -4.25 -12.18
CA THR A 337 -12.74 -5.42 -12.93
C THR A 337 -12.34 -5.03 -14.37
N GLU A 338 -13.06 -4.14 -15.01
CA GLU A 338 -12.71 -3.63 -16.37
C GLU A 338 -11.43 -2.79 -16.36
N GLN A 339 -11.19 -1.97 -15.33
CA GLN A 339 -9.93 -1.22 -15.21
C GLN A 339 -8.71 -2.12 -14.99
N LEU A 340 -8.89 -3.25 -14.31
CA LEU A 340 -7.83 -4.24 -14.11
C LEU A 340 -7.61 -5.13 -15.35
N ARG A 341 -8.55 -5.18 -16.30
CA ARG A 341 -8.51 -6.02 -17.50
C ARG A 341 -7.25 -5.83 -18.36
N PRO A 342 -6.72 -4.61 -18.61
CA PRO A 342 -5.48 -4.40 -19.35
C PRO A 342 -4.25 -5.04 -18.65
N PHE A 343 -4.27 -5.09 -17.31
CA PHE A 343 -3.20 -5.69 -16.51
C PHE A 343 -3.37 -7.22 -16.35
N ILE A 344 -4.60 -7.74 -16.46
CA ILE A 344 -4.89 -9.17 -16.38
C ILE A 344 -4.67 -9.85 -17.74
N ALA A 345 -4.99 -9.18 -18.83
CA ALA A 345 -4.82 -9.67 -20.21
C ALA A 345 -3.37 -9.59 -20.73
N SER A 346 -2.41 -9.73 -19.84
CA SER A 346 -0.98 -9.52 -20.10
C SER A 346 -0.30 -10.57 -20.98
N GLN A 347 -0.99 -11.59 -21.50
CA GLN A 347 -0.42 -12.45 -22.54
C GLN A 347 0.03 -11.63 -23.76
N HIS A 348 -0.76 -10.64 -24.17
CA HIS A 348 -0.36 -9.74 -25.27
C HIS A 348 0.79 -8.79 -24.92
N PHE A 349 0.99 -8.48 -23.65
CA PHE A 349 2.13 -7.68 -23.19
C PHE A 349 3.43 -8.49 -23.28
N TYR A 350 3.43 -9.73 -22.81
CA TYR A 350 4.57 -10.65 -22.95
C TYR A 350 4.89 -10.92 -24.41
N ASP A 351 3.89 -11.19 -25.25
CA ASP A 351 4.07 -11.48 -26.69
C ASP A 351 4.68 -10.28 -27.44
N ARG A 352 4.29 -9.05 -27.13
CA ARG A 352 4.85 -7.84 -27.72
C ARG A 352 6.25 -7.52 -27.21
N VAL A 353 6.50 -7.64 -25.91
CA VAL A 353 7.82 -7.43 -25.33
C VAL A 353 8.83 -8.46 -25.83
N LEU A 354 8.41 -9.72 -26.05
CA LEU A 354 9.24 -10.78 -26.60
C LEU A 354 9.46 -10.68 -28.12
N SER A 355 8.53 -10.08 -28.86
CA SER A 355 8.61 -9.98 -30.33
C SER A 355 9.44 -8.79 -30.82
N SER A 356 9.81 -7.83 -29.95
CA SER A 356 10.54 -6.63 -30.31
C SER A 356 11.97 -6.62 -29.75
N PRO A 357 13.03 -6.53 -30.58
CA PRO A 357 14.40 -6.46 -30.07
C PRO A 357 14.72 -5.08 -29.46
N ASP A 358 15.22 -5.11 -28.24
CA ASP A 358 16.01 -4.14 -27.46
C ASP A 358 15.47 -2.72 -27.15
N SER A 359 14.70 -2.04 -27.96
CA SER A 359 14.26 -0.66 -27.67
C SER A 359 12.76 -0.51 -27.43
N ASP A 360 11.95 -1.39 -27.97
CA ASP A 360 10.48 -1.28 -27.94
C ASP A 360 9.86 -1.78 -26.62
N GLY A 361 10.41 -2.84 -26.01
CA GLY A 361 9.87 -3.40 -24.78
C GLY A 361 9.95 -2.44 -23.59
N ARG A 362 11.02 -1.66 -23.48
CA ARG A 362 11.16 -0.65 -22.43
C ARG A 362 10.24 0.55 -22.65
N ARG A 363 10.04 1.00 -23.90
CA ARG A 363 9.08 2.05 -24.22
C ARG A 363 7.66 1.64 -23.89
N GLU A 364 7.28 0.41 -24.17
CA GLU A 364 5.95 -0.12 -23.87
C GLU A 364 5.73 -0.27 -22.35
N ALA A 365 6.74 -0.68 -21.59
CA ALA A 365 6.71 -0.69 -20.14
C ALA A 365 6.58 0.74 -19.57
N GLN A 366 7.30 1.71 -20.12
CA GLN A 366 7.20 3.11 -19.74
C GLN A 366 5.79 3.66 -20.02
N THR A 367 5.22 3.39 -21.20
CA THR A 367 3.85 3.80 -21.56
C THR A 367 2.81 3.17 -20.63
N THR A 368 2.98 1.89 -20.29
CA THR A 368 2.10 1.19 -19.34
C THR A 368 2.21 1.77 -17.94
N PHE A 369 3.42 2.13 -17.51
CA PHE A 369 3.66 2.80 -16.25
C PHE A 369 3.01 4.20 -16.20
N GLU A 370 3.09 4.96 -17.30
CA GLU A 370 2.43 6.25 -17.43
C GLU A 370 0.91 6.12 -17.32
N VAL A 371 0.31 5.13 -18.01
CA VAL A 371 -1.14 4.86 -17.91
C VAL A 371 -1.55 4.49 -16.48
N LEU A 372 -0.76 3.67 -15.78
CA LEU A 372 -0.98 3.33 -14.38
C LEU A 372 -0.97 4.60 -13.50
N CYS A 373 0.04 5.44 -13.68
CA CYS A 373 0.24 6.66 -12.89
C CYS A 373 -0.80 7.73 -13.19
N GLU A 374 -1.13 7.95 -14.47
CA GLU A 374 -2.01 9.02 -14.91
C GLU A 374 -3.49 8.70 -14.73
N LYS A 375 -3.94 7.51 -15.22
CA LYS A 375 -5.37 7.18 -15.31
C LYS A 375 -5.91 6.46 -14.10
N ILE A 376 -5.08 5.64 -13.42
CA ILE A 376 -5.54 4.81 -12.31
C ILE A 376 -5.18 5.47 -10.98
N LEU A 377 -3.91 5.85 -10.80
CA LEU A 377 -3.44 6.41 -9.53
C LEU A 377 -3.60 7.92 -9.43
N GLU A 378 -3.78 8.63 -10.55
CA GLU A 378 -3.89 10.08 -10.64
C GLU A 378 -2.77 10.80 -9.87
N THR A 379 -1.54 10.24 -9.89
CA THR A 379 -0.39 10.78 -9.17
C THR A 379 0.20 11.99 -9.89
N ARG A 380 0.85 12.89 -9.14
CA ARG A 380 1.64 14.00 -9.70
C ARG A 380 2.99 13.53 -10.21
N GLY A 381 3.56 12.50 -9.59
CA GLY A 381 4.84 11.92 -9.96
C GLY A 381 4.99 10.51 -9.40
N ALA A 382 5.77 9.67 -10.06
CA ALA A 382 6.07 8.32 -9.61
C ALA A 382 7.45 7.88 -10.09
N GLN A 383 8.06 6.98 -9.32
CA GLN A 383 9.31 6.31 -9.67
C GLN A 383 9.20 4.83 -9.34
N LEU A 384 9.52 3.96 -10.29
CA LEU A 384 9.62 2.52 -10.10
C LEU A 384 11.09 2.12 -10.14
N VAL A 385 11.62 1.70 -9.00
CA VAL A 385 13.03 1.35 -8.82
C VAL A 385 13.17 -0.16 -8.66
N PRO A 386 13.83 -0.87 -9.57
CA PRO A 386 14.18 -2.27 -9.39
C PRO A 386 15.30 -2.41 -8.35
N LEU A 387 15.19 -3.39 -7.45
CA LEU A 387 16.16 -3.66 -6.39
C LEU A 387 16.56 -5.15 -6.37
N GLY A 388 17.61 -5.46 -5.64
CA GLY A 388 18.06 -6.83 -5.43
C GLY A 388 18.38 -7.56 -6.74
N ALA A 389 17.89 -8.78 -6.89
CA ALA A 389 18.12 -9.62 -8.06
C ALA A 389 17.47 -9.07 -9.35
N MET A 390 16.45 -8.21 -9.23
CA MET A 390 15.78 -7.60 -10.39
C MET A 390 16.52 -6.41 -10.98
N ALA A 391 17.37 -5.72 -10.23
CA ALA A 391 18.09 -4.53 -10.71
C ALA A 391 18.91 -4.76 -12.00
N PRO A 392 19.74 -5.84 -12.14
CA PRO A 392 20.51 -6.08 -13.35
C PRO A 392 19.65 -6.56 -14.52
N LEU A 393 18.42 -6.99 -14.29
CA LEU A 393 17.50 -7.49 -15.31
C LEU A 393 16.56 -6.40 -15.81
N ALA A 394 15.88 -5.69 -14.89
CA ALA A 394 14.91 -4.65 -15.24
C ALA A 394 15.57 -3.32 -15.67
N GLY A 395 16.86 -3.14 -15.35
CA GLY A 395 17.65 -1.98 -15.79
C GLY A 395 17.38 -0.70 -14.98
N THR A 396 17.46 0.47 -15.64
CA THR A 396 17.27 1.77 -14.97
C THR A 396 15.84 1.99 -14.51
N PRO A 397 15.60 2.81 -13.47
CA PRO A 397 14.24 3.12 -12.98
C PRO A 397 13.32 3.67 -14.07
N LEU A 398 11.99 3.48 -13.90
CA LEU A 398 10.96 4.15 -14.70
C LEU A 398 10.47 5.38 -13.94
N TYR A 399 10.20 6.47 -14.65
CA TYR A 399 9.80 7.76 -14.08
C TYR A 399 8.48 8.24 -14.68
N TYR A 400 7.69 8.96 -13.88
CA TYR A 400 6.48 9.62 -14.34
C TYR A 400 6.30 10.97 -13.65
N PRO A 401 5.96 12.07 -14.36
CA PRO A 401 6.02 12.22 -15.83
C PRO A 401 7.47 12.30 -16.36
N SER A 402 8.42 12.66 -15.50
CA SER A 402 9.85 12.69 -15.79
C SER A 402 10.66 12.56 -14.50
N GLU A 403 11.97 12.35 -14.59
CA GLU A 403 12.88 12.21 -13.45
C GLU A 403 12.85 13.41 -12.50
N GLU A 404 12.70 14.61 -13.03
CA GLU A 404 12.66 15.87 -12.26
C GLU A 404 11.46 15.99 -11.33
N TYR A 405 10.30 15.40 -11.70
CA TYR A 405 9.05 15.45 -10.95
C TYR A 405 8.79 14.18 -10.13
N ALA A 406 9.59 13.16 -10.30
CA ALA A 406 9.44 11.93 -9.56
C ALA A 406 10.06 12.03 -8.16
N PRO A 407 9.44 11.47 -7.12
CA PRO A 407 10.04 11.40 -5.79
C PRO A 407 11.30 10.54 -5.85
N SER A 408 12.43 11.09 -5.38
CA SER A 408 13.70 10.35 -5.36
C SER A 408 13.82 9.48 -4.11
N LEU A 409 14.42 8.30 -4.27
CA LEU A 409 14.79 7.42 -3.16
C LEU A 409 16.00 8.05 -2.45
N MET A 410 15.80 8.50 -1.20
CA MET A 410 16.93 8.80 -0.33
C MET A 410 17.44 7.50 0.30
N ASP A 411 18.75 7.33 0.35
CA ASP A 411 19.50 6.06 0.58
C ASP A 411 19.22 5.31 1.91
N GLU A 412 18.36 5.80 2.80
CA GLU A 412 18.34 5.29 4.19
C GLU A 412 17.06 4.59 4.65
N THR A 413 15.98 4.51 3.86
CA THR A 413 14.72 3.99 4.42
C THR A 413 13.95 3.05 3.53
N VAL A 414 14.50 1.87 3.28
CA VAL A 414 13.66 0.75 2.80
C VAL A 414 12.92 0.17 4.01
N PRO A 415 11.56 0.22 4.05
CA PRO A 415 10.81 -0.32 5.18
C PRO A 415 11.06 -1.82 5.29
N THR A 416 11.71 -2.23 6.38
CA THR A 416 11.99 -3.65 6.71
C THR A 416 10.78 -4.40 7.27
N GLY A 417 9.60 -3.77 7.35
CA GLY A 417 8.38 -4.36 7.93
C GLY A 417 7.40 -4.92 6.89
N GLN A 418 6.44 -5.74 7.33
CA GLN A 418 5.33 -6.29 6.51
C GLN A 418 4.26 -5.25 6.10
N ALA A 419 4.54 -3.96 6.21
CA ALA A 419 3.60 -2.92 5.88
C ALA A 419 3.35 -2.83 4.35
N LEU A 420 2.08 -2.65 3.96
CA LEU A 420 1.66 -2.47 2.57
C LEU A 420 2.31 -1.23 1.91
N CYS A 421 2.47 -0.16 2.65
CA CYS A 421 3.17 1.05 2.23
C CYS A 421 3.66 1.84 3.44
N SER A 422 4.61 2.73 3.23
CA SER A 422 5.05 3.74 4.20
C SER A 422 5.01 5.13 3.55
N THR A 423 5.02 6.18 4.36
CA THR A 423 5.10 7.56 3.87
C THR A 423 6.42 8.17 4.29
N ILE A 424 7.06 8.89 3.38
CA ILE A 424 8.32 9.59 3.59
C ILE A 424 8.11 11.04 3.23
N GLU A 425 8.59 11.97 4.06
CA GLU A 425 8.62 13.39 3.71
C GLU A 425 9.84 13.64 2.82
N THR A 426 9.60 14.04 1.57
CA THR A 426 10.64 14.44 0.61
C THR A 426 10.65 15.95 0.45
N PRO A 427 11.74 16.57 -0.07
CA PRO A 427 11.77 18.00 -0.37
C PRO A 427 10.65 18.46 -1.31
N GLN A 428 10.09 17.54 -2.09
CA GLN A 428 9.01 17.77 -3.06
C GLN A 428 7.60 17.54 -2.46
N GLY A 429 7.50 17.16 -1.17
CA GLY A 429 6.25 16.84 -0.49
C GLY A 429 6.23 15.42 0.05
N LEU A 430 5.04 14.93 0.39
CA LEU A 430 4.86 13.59 0.94
C LEU A 430 4.89 12.55 -0.19
N ALA A 431 5.77 11.56 -0.07
CA ALA A 431 5.84 10.41 -0.97
C ALA A 431 5.37 9.12 -0.29
N TRP A 432 4.64 8.28 -1.03
CA TRP A 432 4.25 6.93 -0.63
C TRP A 432 5.26 5.93 -1.16
N HIS A 433 5.79 5.13 -0.27
CA HIS A 433 6.78 4.12 -0.53
C HIS A 433 6.10 2.74 -0.46
N ILE A 434 6.01 2.06 -1.59
CA ILE A 434 5.34 0.77 -1.75
C ILE A 434 6.41 -0.29 -2.04
N PRO A 435 6.69 -1.22 -1.11
CA PRO A 435 7.64 -2.29 -1.33
C PRO A 435 7.05 -3.34 -2.27
N LEU A 436 7.80 -3.69 -3.33
CA LEU A 436 7.46 -4.73 -4.29
C LEU A 436 8.24 -6.00 -3.93
N ARG A 437 7.54 -7.08 -3.63
CA ARG A 437 8.11 -8.31 -3.08
C ARG A 437 7.87 -9.49 -3.98
N ASP A 438 8.71 -10.51 -3.86
CA ASP A 438 8.47 -11.79 -4.53
C ASP A 438 7.22 -12.47 -3.95
N GLY A 439 6.28 -12.84 -4.81
CA GLY A 439 5.06 -13.55 -4.43
C GLY A 439 5.31 -14.92 -3.77
N ARG A 440 6.50 -15.50 -3.93
CA ARG A 440 6.90 -16.78 -3.34
C ARG A 440 7.67 -16.62 -2.04
N ASN A 441 8.41 -15.53 -1.86
CA ASN A 441 9.18 -15.24 -0.66
C ASN A 441 9.03 -13.77 -0.27
N THR A 442 8.15 -13.50 0.69
CA THR A 442 7.80 -12.14 1.15
C THR A 442 8.97 -11.39 1.82
N GLN A 443 10.10 -12.03 2.07
CA GLN A 443 11.29 -11.41 2.63
C GLN A 443 12.18 -10.75 1.57
N HIS A 444 12.12 -11.19 0.31
CA HIS A 444 12.93 -10.60 -0.77
C HIS A 444 12.22 -9.40 -1.41
N LEU A 445 12.93 -8.28 -1.45
CA LEU A 445 12.50 -7.04 -2.07
C LEU A 445 12.98 -7.00 -3.52
N ASN A 446 12.05 -7.05 -4.48
CA ASN A 446 12.34 -7.01 -5.91
C ASN A 446 12.43 -5.58 -6.45
N GLY A 447 11.81 -4.64 -5.74
CA GLY A 447 11.81 -3.23 -6.12
C GLY A 447 10.98 -2.37 -5.19
N VAL A 448 10.92 -1.10 -5.52
CA VAL A 448 10.13 -0.11 -4.79
C VAL A 448 9.41 0.79 -5.76
N LEU A 449 8.13 1.02 -5.50
CA LEU A 449 7.35 2.03 -6.20
C LEU A 449 7.14 3.23 -5.27
N LEU A 450 7.61 4.38 -5.70
CA LEU A 450 7.42 5.67 -5.04
C LEU A 450 6.31 6.44 -5.74
N LEU A 451 5.33 6.93 -4.99
CA LEU A 451 4.24 7.76 -5.50
C LEU A 451 4.26 9.11 -4.81
N ALA A 452 4.18 10.19 -5.57
CA ALA A 452 3.95 11.53 -5.06
C ALA A 452 2.48 11.74 -4.66
N GLU A 453 2.11 12.93 -4.21
CA GLU A 453 0.72 13.27 -3.91
C GLU A 453 -0.20 13.14 -5.13
N LYS A 454 -1.46 12.77 -4.89
CA LYS A 454 -2.47 12.78 -5.94
C LYS A 454 -2.71 14.18 -6.51
N ARG A 455 -3.05 14.27 -7.80
CA ARG A 455 -3.38 15.53 -8.48
C ARG A 455 -4.54 16.27 -7.82
N ASN A 456 -5.55 15.52 -7.31
CA ASN A 456 -6.72 16.06 -6.62
C ASN A 456 -6.48 16.36 -5.13
N GLY A 457 -5.26 16.17 -4.63
CA GLY A 457 -4.91 16.34 -3.23
C GLY A 457 -5.53 15.29 -2.28
N GLY A 458 -6.17 14.21 -2.79
CA GLY A 458 -6.72 13.11 -2.01
C GLY A 458 -5.65 12.19 -1.42
N LEU A 459 -6.06 11.26 -0.54
CA LEU A 459 -5.23 10.15 -0.10
C LEU A 459 -5.37 8.99 -1.06
N TYR A 460 -4.32 8.15 -1.18
CA TYR A 460 -4.46 6.87 -1.84
C TYR A 460 -5.30 5.93 -1.00
N THR A 461 -6.14 5.13 -1.65
CA THR A 461 -6.95 4.10 -1.02
C THR A 461 -6.19 2.78 -0.91
N GLU A 462 -6.68 1.86 -0.07
CA GLU A 462 -6.09 0.52 0.08
C GLU A 462 -6.08 -0.21 -1.28
N GLU A 463 -7.18 -0.11 -2.02
CA GLU A 463 -7.33 -0.72 -3.34
C GLU A 463 -6.35 -0.12 -4.37
N GLU A 464 -6.15 1.20 -4.36
CA GLU A 464 -5.20 1.87 -5.25
C GLU A 464 -3.75 1.49 -4.93
N ILE A 465 -3.38 1.35 -3.66
CA ILE A 465 -2.05 0.89 -3.25
C ILE A 465 -1.84 -0.58 -3.65
N GLU A 466 -2.85 -1.44 -3.51
CA GLU A 466 -2.76 -2.82 -3.99
C GLU A 466 -2.62 -2.92 -5.52
N VAL A 467 -3.39 -2.12 -6.26
CA VAL A 467 -3.26 -2.02 -7.72
C VAL A 467 -1.89 -1.48 -8.12
N ALA A 468 -1.40 -0.45 -7.43
CA ALA A 468 -0.07 0.11 -7.65
C ALA A 468 1.04 -0.93 -7.42
N ARG A 469 0.93 -1.71 -6.32
CA ARG A 469 1.85 -2.79 -6.00
C ARG A 469 1.83 -3.87 -7.06
N ALA A 470 0.64 -4.41 -7.37
CA ALA A 470 0.50 -5.47 -8.37
C ALA A 470 0.94 -5.02 -9.77
N GLY A 471 0.65 -3.76 -10.14
CA GLY A 471 1.11 -3.17 -11.39
C GLY A 471 2.63 -3.01 -11.44
N GLY A 472 3.24 -2.54 -10.36
CA GLY A 472 4.68 -2.40 -10.23
C GLY A 472 5.43 -3.74 -10.27
N GLU A 473 4.96 -4.75 -9.53
CA GLU A 473 5.50 -6.11 -9.54
C GLU A 473 5.46 -6.70 -10.95
N ARG A 474 4.32 -6.59 -11.64
CA ARG A 474 4.18 -7.09 -13.02
C ARG A 474 5.06 -6.38 -14.03
N LEU A 475 5.23 -5.07 -13.91
CA LEU A 475 6.13 -4.31 -14.79
C LEU A 475 7.59 -4.75 -14.61
N LEU A 476 8.04 -4.96 -13.38
CA LEU A 476 9.38 -5.46 -13.09
C LEU A 476 9.57 -6.88 -13.62
N ASP A 477 8.61 -7.78 -13.40
CA ASP A 477 8.66 -9.15 -13.90
C ASP A 477 8.71 -9.18 -15.43
N ALA A 478 7.93 -8.34 -16.10
CA ALA A 478 7.92 -8.25 -17.56
C ALA A 478 9.25 -7.72 -18.12
N LEU A 479 9.80 -6.66 -17.51
CA LEU A 479 11.10 -6.11 -17.90
C LEU A 479 12.23 -7.14 -17.71
N ALA A 480 12.24 -7.81 -16.56
CA ALA A 480 13.23 -8.83 -16.27
C ALA A 480 13.12 -10.04 -17.20
N GLY A 481 11.89 -10.50 -17.47
CA GLY A 481 11.61 -11.59 -18.40
C GLY A 481 12.06 -11.28 -19.83
N ALA A 482 11.79 -10.06 -20.31
CA ALA A 482 12.21 -9.61 -21.63
C ALA A 482 13.75 -9.54 -21.76
N ALA A 483 14.42 -8.96 -20.77
CA ALA A 483 15.87 -8.89 -20.74
C ALA A 483 16.51 -10.28 -20.72
N LEU A 484 15.94 -11.20 -19.94
CA LEU A 484 16.39 -12.57 -19.88
C LEU A 484 16.23 -13.29 -21.24
N ALA A 485 15.05 -13.17 -21.85
CA ALA A 485 14.78 -13.78 -23.16
C ALA A 485 15.72 -13.24 -24.25
N SER A 486 15.94 -11.93 -24.31
CA SER A 486 16.88 -11.29 -25.24
C SER A 486 18.31 -11.82 -25.08
N ARG A 487 18.78 -11.93 -23.82
CA ARG A 487 20.12 -12.46 -23.53
C ARG A 487 20.29 -13.95 -23.89
N LEU A 488 19.25 -14.75 -23.63
CA LEU A 488 19.25 -16.14 -24.02
C LEU A 488 19.29 -16.32 -25.55
N MET A 489 18.53 -15.49 -26.28
CA MET A 489 18.58 -15.51 -27.77
C MET A 489 19.95 -15.09 -28.30
N GLU A 490 20.58 -14.08 -27.68
CA GLU A 490 21.93 -13.66 -28.09
C GLU A 490 22.96 -14.75 -27.84
N LEU A 491 22.89 -15.45 -26.70
CA LEU A 491 23.74 -16.58 -26.40
C LEU A 491 23.55 -17.71 -27.41
N GLN A 492 22.31 -18.06 -27.75
CA GLN A 492 22.01 -19.07 -28.75
C GLN A 492 22.55 -18.68 -30.12
N ARG A 493 22.38 -17.42 -30.55
CA ARG A 493 22.93 -16.93 -31.82
C ARG A 493 24.45 -17.04 -31.86
N ARG A 494 25.14 -16.61 -30.78
CA ARG A 494 26.60 -16.72 -30.68
C ARG A 494 27.04 -18.19 -30.78
N ARG A 495 26.39 -19.10 -30.05
CA ARG A 495 26.68 -20.53 -30.08
C ARG A 495 26.47 -21.13 -31.47
N LEU A 496 25.37 -20.79 -32.14
CA LEU A 496 25.11 -21.21 -33.52
C LEU A 496 26.17 -20.69 -34.49
N THR A 497 26.57 -19.42 -34.34
CA THR A 497 27.62 -18.82 -35.19
C THR A 497 28.98 -19.49 -34.96
N GLU A 498 29.34 -19.80 -33.71
CA GLU A 498 30.57 -20.53 -33.38
C GLU A 498 30.60 -21.93 -33.98
N ILE A 499 29.47 -22.65 -33.87
CA ILE A 499 29.33 -24.01 -34.48
C ILE A 499 29.44 -23.92 -36.00
N GLN A 500 28.77 -22.95 -36.65
CA GLN A 500 28.87 -22.77 -38.11
C GLN A 500 30.28 -22.40 -38.57
N MET A 501 30.97 -21.53 -37.82
CA MET A 501 32.36 -21.18 -38.10
C MET A 501 33.30 -22.37 -37.93
N ALA A 502 33.08 -23.21 -36.91
CA ALA A 502 33.88 -24.41 -36.70
C ALA A 502 33.65 -25.45 -37.85
N ASP A 503 32.39 -25.64 -38.26
CA ASP A 503 32.03 -26.51 -39.39
C ASP A 503 32.64 -26.03 -40.72
N HIS A 504 32.58 -24.72 -40.98
CA HIS A 504 33.22 -24.12 -42.17
C HIS A 504 34.74 -24.25 -42.15
N ARG A 505 35.40 -24.08 -41.00
CA ARG A 505 36.86 -24.29 -40.90
C ARG A 505 37.24 -25.73 -41.12
N ALA A 506 36.49 -26.66 -40.51
CA ALA A 506 36.73 -28.08 -40.69
C ALA A 506 36.54 -28.54 -42.15
N ARG A 507 35.48 -28.11 -42.81
CA ARG A 507 35.26 -28.41 -44.24
C ARG A 507 36.35 -27.85 -45.13
N ARG A 508 36.80 -26.59 -44.87
CA ARG A 508 37.88 -25.99 -45.68
C ARG A 508 39.20 -26.74 -45.47
N ALA A 509 39.57 -27.04 -44.22
CA ALA A 509 40.77 -27.81 -43.92
C ALA A 509 40.73 -29.22 -44.57
N LEU A 510 39.60 -29.89 -44.51
CA LEU A 510 39.43 -31.20 -45.18
C LEU A 510 39.56 -31.08 -46.70
N HIS A 511 38.97 -30.06 -47.33
CA HIS A 511 38.97 -29.89 -48.77
C HIS A 511 40.33 -29.40 -49.33
N ASP A 512 40.89 -28.34 -48.62
CA ASP A 512 42.05 -27.63 -49.18
C ASP A 512 43.41 -28.25 -48.76
N GLU A 513 43.45 -28.94 -47.62
CA GLU A 513 44.68 -29.45 -47.02
C GLU A 513 44.73 -31.00 -47.04
N VAL A 514 43.66 -31.63 -46.50
CA VAL A 514 43.66 -33.13 -46.34
C VAL A 514 43.46 -33.89 -47.66
N LEU A 515 42.43 -33.51 -48.43
CA LEU A 515 42.13 -34.21 -49.69
C LEU A 515 43.26 -34.17 -50.72
N PRO A 516 43.93 -32.99 -50.95
CA PRO A 516 45.05 -32.98 -51.95
C PRO A 516 46.25 -33.82 -51.50
N ARG A 517 46.58 -33.79 -50.18
CA ARG A 517 47.69 -34.59 -49.62
C ARG A 517 47.36 -36.09 -49.68
N LEU A 518 46.14 -36.47 -49.43
CA LEU A 518 45.69 -37.84 -49.56
C LEU A 518 45.75 -38.33 -51.01
N HIS A 519 45.33 -37.46 -51.93
CA HIS A 519 45.46 -37.74 -53.39
C HIS A 519 46.91 -37.87 -53.79
N THR A 520 47.81 -37.01 -53.37
CA THR A 520 49.26 -37.09 -53.64
C THR A 520 49.85 -38.37 -53.08
N ALA A 521 49.50 -38.76 -51.83
CA ALA A 521 49.96 -40.02 -51.24
C ALA A 521 49.46 -41.23 -52.05
N MET A 522 48.22 -41.24 -52.57
CA MET A 522 47.69 -42.32 -53.42
C MET A 522 48.45 -42.43 -54.74
N LEU A 523 48.85 -41.32 -55.36
CA LEU A 523 49.64 -41.32 -56.60
C LEU A 523 51.08 -41.90 -56.35
N MET A 524 51.69 -41.53 -55.21
CA MET A 524 53.02 -42.01 -54.84
C MET A 524 53.05 -43.50 -54.48
N LEU A 525 51.94 -44.12 -54.06
CA LEU A 525 51.86 -45.56 -53.80
C LEU A 525 52.10 -46.42 -55.04
N SER A 526 51.95 -45.89 -56.26
CA SER A 526 52.20 -46.59 -57.54
C SER A 526 53.63 -46.44 -58.01
N GLY A 527 54.54 -45.74 -57.29
CA GLY A 527 55.94 -45.50 -57.61
C GLY A 527 56.90 -46.54 -57.08
N ASP A 528 58.19 -46.22 -57.07
CA ASP A 528 59.28 -47.01 -56.53
C ASP A 528 59.25 -47.10 -54.99
N GLU A 529 60.22 -47.87 -54.44
CA GLU A 529 60.25 -48.13 -52.98
C GLU A 529 60.46 -46.81 -52.13
N GLN A 530 61.13 -45.82 -52.71
CA GLN A 530 61.35 -44.53 -52.09
C GLN A 530 60.04 -43.69 -52.06
N ALA A 531 59.30 -43.73 -53.21
CA ALA A 531 57.98 -43.09 -53.28
C ALA A 531 56.95 -43.69 -52.32
N ARG A 532 57.03 -45.00 -52.02
CA ARG A 532 56.20 -45.71 -51.06
C ARG A 532 56.48 -45.26 -49.60
N GLN A 533 57.75 -45.07 -49.23
CA GLN A 533 58.13 -44.59 -47.91
C GLN A 533 57.69 -43.15 -47.71
N GLU A 534 57.81 -42.26 -48.68
CA GLU A 534 57.33 -40.90 -48.67
C GLU A 534 55.80 -40.85 -48.58
N SER A 535 55.08 -41.72 -49.26
CA SER A 535 53.64 -41.92 -49.18
C SER A 535 53.18 -42.30 -47.73
N GLN A 536 53.88 -43.22 -47.07
CA GLN A 536 53.57 -43.64 -45.71
C GLN A 536 53.76 -42.49 -44.71
N ALA A 537 54.81 -41.69 -44.88
CA ALA A 537 55.03 -40.52 -44.07
C ALA A 537 53.91 -39.47 -44.24
N LEU A 538 53.51 -39.21 -45.50
CA LEU A 538 52.42 -38.27 -45.83
C LEU A 538 51.07 -38.74 -45.29
N LEU A 539 50.76 -40.03 -45.33
CA LEU A 539 49.53 -40.61 -44.75
C LEU A 539 49.53 -40.53 -43.25
N ALA A 540 50.65 -40.67 -42.57
CA ALA A 540 50.78 -40.49 -41.12
C ALA A 540 50.54 -39.04 -40.73
N ASP A 541 51.05 -38.08 -41.52
CA ASP A 541 50.80 -36.65 -41.30
C ASP A 541 49.32 -36.25 -41.49
N VAL A 542 48.71 -36.72 -42.56
CA VAL A 542 47.28 -36.55 -42.87
C VAL A 542 46.40 -37.14 -41.70
N HIS A 543 46.75 -38.33 -41.22
CA HIS A 543 46.05 -38.94 -40.10
C HIS A 543 46.16 -38.08 -38.80
N LYS A 544 47.36 -37.55 -38.59
CA LYS A 544 47.58 -36.66 -37.45
C LYS A 544 46.74 -35.36 -37.55
N GLU A 545 46.66 -34.81 -38.75
CA GLU A 545 45.87 -33.57 -39.02
C GLU A 545 44.37 -33.81 -38.89
N ILE A 546 43.83 -34.93 -39.47
CA ILE A 546 42.42 -35.31 -39.22
C ILE A 546 42.14 -35.54 -37.76
N SER A 547 43.03 -36.20 -37.03
CA SER A 547 42.90 -36.42 -35.58
C SER A 547 42.92 -35.10 -34.77
N SER A 548 43.68 -34.10 -35.23
CA SER A 548 43.70 -32.74 -34.66
C SER A 548 42.40 -31.99 -34.95
N LEU A 549 41.89 -32.03 -36.16
CA LEU A 549 40.62 -31.44 -36.58
C LEU A 549 39.45 -32.05 -35.79
N LEU A 550 39.39 -33.36 -35.63
CA LEU A 550 38.38 -34.06 -34.84
C LEU A 550 38.41 -33.66 -33.36
N ARG A 551 39.60 -33.37 -32.80
CA ARG A 551 39.74 -32.87 -31.44
C ARG A 551 39.36 -31.41 -31.27
N SER A 552 39.51 -30.59 -32.31
CA SER A 552 39.13 -29.16 -32.32
C SER A 552 37.67 -28.92 -32.62
N MET A 553 36.92 -29.91 -33.12
CA MET A 553 35.47 -29.81 -33.30
C MET A 553 34.78 -29.76 -31.94
N PRO A 554 33.78 -28.87 -31.78
CA PRO A 554 32.96 -28.82 -30.55
C PRO A 554 32.29 -30.19 -30.38
N SER A 555 32.75 -30.99 -29.45
CA SER A 555 32.12 -32.29 -29.16
C SER A 555 30.76 -32.04 -28.52
N ALA A 556 29.75 -32.74 -28.99
CA ALA A 556 28.44 -32.85 -28.36
C ALA A 556 28.48 -33.68 -27.05
N LEU A 557 29.66 -33.78 -26.43
CA LEU A 557 29.85 -34.47 -25.14
C LEU A 557 29.36 -33.62 -24.00
N ALA A 558 28.82 -34.27 -22.97
CA ALA A 558 28.31 -33.67 -21.76
C ALA A 558 29.28 -32.62 -21.16
N PRO A 559 28.78 -31.50 -20.61
CA PRO A 559 29.63 -30.44 -20.05
C PRO A 559 30.64 -30.99 -19.06
N PRO A 560 31.88 -30.43 -19.02
CA PRO A 560 32.92 -30.89 -18.10
C PRO A 560 32.45 -30.95 -16.64
N VAL A 561 31.55 -30.04 -16.23
CA VAL A 561 30.97 -29.98 -14.89
C VAL A 561 30.14 -31.23 -14.54
N ALA A 562 29.43 -31.81 -15.51
CA ALA A 562 28.63 -33.02 -15.28
C ALA A 562 29.48 -34.28 -15.04
N GLN A 563 30.73 -34.28 -15.51
CA GLN A 563 31.66 -35.43 -15.38
C GLN A 563 32.62 -35.26 -14.16
N LEU A 564 33.09 -34.04 -13.90
CA LEU A 564 34.18 -33.78 -12.98
C LEU A 564 33.72 -32.98 -11.73
N GLY A 565 32.46 -32.56 -11.67
CA GLY A 565 31.95 -31.58 -10.74
C GLY A 565 32.48 -30.16 -11.01
N LEU A 566 32.03 -29.19 -10.27
CA LEU A 566 32.39 -27.76 -10.44
C LEU A 566 33.88 -27.52 -10.33
N PHE A 567 34.47 -27.89 -9.19
CA PHE A 567 35.90 -27.64 -8.94
C PHE A 567 36.84 -28.49 -9.75
N GLY A 568 36.48 -29.75 -10.07
CA GLY A 568 37.25 -30.60 -10.97
C GLY A 568 37.31 -30.06 -12.40
N ALA A 569 36.19 -29.53 -12.90
CA ALA A 569 36.12 -28.87 -14.20
C ALA A 569 36.94 -27.55 -14.22
N LEU A 570 36.91 -26.76 -13.14
CA LEU A 570 37.71 -25.55 -13.04
C LEU A 570 39.21 -25.84 -12.97
N GLN A 571 39.64 -26.85 -12.18
CA GLN A 571 41.04 -27.27 -12.12
C GLN A 571 41.55 -27.73 -13.48
N LYS A 572 40.73 -28.49 -14.20
CA LYS A 572 41.06 -28.91 -15.56
C LYS A 572 41.22 -27.71 -16.49
N SER A 573 40.28 -26.77 -16.45
CA SER A 573 40.34 -25.56 -17.30
C SER A 573 41.57 -24.69 -16.96
N VAL A 574 41.91 -24.50 -15.69
CA VAL A 574 43.10 -23.75 -15.28
C VAL A 574 44.37 -24.44 -15.79
N ASN A 575 44.50 -25.76 -15.64
CA ASN A 575 45.67 -26.50 -16.06
C ASN A 575 45.83 -26.60 -17.60
N GLU A 576 44.75 -26.70 -18.36
CA GLU A 576 44.77 -26.85 -19.79
C GLU A 576 44.81 -25.51 -20.55
N GLU A 577 44.03 -24.49 -20.10
CA GLU A 577 43.85 -23.26 -20.82
C GLU A 577 44.75 -22.10 -20.31
N PHE A 578 45.00 -22.05 -19.00
CA PHE A 578 45.62 -20.89 -18.31
C PHE A 578 46.97 -21.22 -17.63
N SER A 579 47.51 -22.42 -17.88
CA SER A 579 48.74 -22.91 -17.19
C SER A 579 49.98 -22.02 -17.40
N ARG A 580 50.01 -21.17 -18.43
CA ARG A 580 51.12 -20.27 -18.75
C ARG A 580 50.86 -18.81 -18.34
N ASP A 581 49.65 -18.51 -17.93
CA ASP A 581 49.25 -17.14 -17.69
C ASP A 581 49.48 -16.67 -16.22
N PHE A 582 49.52 -17.62 -15.28
CA PHE A 582 49.73 -17.39 -13.88
C PHE A 582 51.01 -18.03 -13.40
N ASP A 583 51.81 -17.33 -12.58
CA ASP A 583 53.04 -17.84 -11.97
C ASP A 583 52.73 -18.72 -10.76
N GLU A 584 51.60 -18.45 -10.08
CA GLU A 584 51.14 -19.22 -8.92
C GLU A 584 49.62 -19.29 -8.92
N VAL A 585 49.06 -20.48 -8.70
CA VAL A 585 47.62 -20.69 -8.51
C VAL A 585 47.36 -21.38 -7.20
N VAL A 586 46.59 -20.71 -6.32
CA VAL A 586 46.26 -21.21 -4.99
C VAL A 586 44.82 -21.60 -4.91
N TRP A 587 44.52 -22.77 -4.40
CA TRP A 587 43.19 -23.31 -4.19
C TRP A 587 42.87 -23.42 -2.72
N ASN A 588 41.90 -22.63 -2.23
CA ASN A 588 41.39 -22.59 -0.87
C ASN A 588 39.95 -23.01 -0.81
N ILE A 589 39.66 -24.29 -1.01
CA ILE A 589 38.29 -24.82 -1.08
C ILE A 589 37.98 -25.48 0.27
N ASP A 590 36.94 -24.94 0.96
CA ASP A 590 36.43 -25.55 2.17
C ASP A 590 35.79 -26.92 1.84
N PRO A 591 36.04 -27.99 2.61
CA PRO A 591 35.41 -29.29 2.43
C PRO A 591 33.89 -29.24 2.37
N GLN A 592 33.23 -28.37 3.15
CA GLN A 592 31.78 -28.18 3.11
C GLN A 592 31.33 -27.54 1.79
N ALA A 593 32.10 -26.58 1.24
CA ALA A 593 31.82 -25.98 -0.05
C ALA A 593 31.99 -26.98 -1.19
N GLN A 594 32.94 -27.88 -1.09
CA GLN A 594 33.14 -28.96 -2.06
C GLN A 594 31.96 -29.94 -2.05
N GLU A 595 31.49 -30.35 -0.86
CA GLU A 595 30.33 -31.22 -0.70
C GLU A 595 29.05 -30.54 -1.25
N TYR A 596 28.81 -29.27 -0.87
CA TYR A 596 27.68 -28.50 -1.36
C TYR A 596 27.66 -28.38 -2.89
N SER A 597 28.83 -28.13 -3.50
CA SER A 597 28.95 -27.99 -4.96
C SER A 597 28.60 -29.29 -5.72
N SER A 598 28.77 -30.45 -5.10
CA SER A 598 28.41 -31.73 -5.66
C SER A 598 26.91 -32.01 -5.72
N GLY A 599 26.14 -31.31 -4.86
CA GLY A 599 24.66 -31.37 -4.83
C GLY A 599 23.96 -30.34 -5.72
N LEU A 600 24.70 -29.48 -6.39
CA LEU A 600 24.12 -28.44 -7.27
C LEU A 600 23.48 -29.06 -8.51
N SER A 601 22.36 -28.47 -8.96
CA SER A 601 21.78 -28.85 -10.22
C SER A 601 22.76 -28.62 -11.40
N PRO A 602 22.73 -29.39 -12.48
CA PRO A 602 23.63 -29.23 -13.63
C PRO A 602 23.64 -27.79 -14.18
N LEU A 603 22.47 -27.14 -14.24
CA LEU A 603 22.36 -25.76 -14.70
C LEU A 603 23.10 -24.79 -13.80
N VAL A 604 22.94 -24.90 -12.47
CA VAL A 604 23.61 -24.05 -11.50
C VAL A 604 25.13 -24.25 -11.56
N GLY A 605 25.57 -25.50 -11.64
CA GLY A 605 26.99 -25.84 -11.79
C GLY A 605 27.61 -25.25 -13.07
N GLU A 606 26.90 -25.29 -14.20
CA GLU A 606 27.36 -24.68 -15.45
C GLU A 606 27.46 -23.17 -15.38
N VAL A 607 26.46 -22.50 -14.81
CA VAL A 607 26.46 -21.03 -14.65
C VAL A 607 27.65 -20.60 -13.79
N LEU A 608 27.88 -21.26 -12.66
CA LEU A 608 29.04 -21.00 -11.80
C LEU A 608 30.35 -21.25 -12.51
N PHE A 609 30.47 -22.38 -13.23
CA PHE A 609 31.69 -22.74 -14.01
C PHE A 609 32.01 -21.65 -15.04
N HIS A 610 31.04 -21.23 -15.86
CA HIS A 610 31.27 -20.24 -16.89
C HIS A 610 31.58 -18.84 -16.32
N ALA A 611 30.90 -18.43 -15.22
CA ALA A 611 31.18 -17.17 -14.57
C ALA A 611 32.59 -17.15 -13.93
N THR A 612 32.99 -18.23 -13.25
CA THR A 612 34.32 -18.39 -12.68
C THR A 612 35.40 -18.39 -13.75
N ARG A 613 35.21 -19.16 -14.82
CA ARG A 613 36.13 -19.22 -15.94
C ARG A 613 36.31 -17.86 -16.65
N GLU A 614 35.24 -17.08 -16.78
CA GLU A 614 35.32 -15.72 -17.31
C GLU A 614 36.11 -14.78 -16.37
N ALA A 615 35.93 -14.91 -15.08
CA ALA A 615 36.72 -14.15 -14.10
C ALA A 615 38.22 -14.50 -14.18
N ILE A 616 38.55 -15.80 -14.28
CA ILE A 616 39.94 -16.26 -14.47
C ILE A 616 40.50 -15.72 -15.79
N ARG A 617 39.77 -15.76 -16.89
CA ARG A 617 40.17 -15.23 -18.18
C ARG A 617 40.43 -13.70 -18.13
N ASN A 618 39.62 -12.97 -17.38
CA ASN A 618 39.84 -11.56 -17.20
C ASN A 618 41.10 -11.27 -16.37
N ALA A 619 41.34 -12.02 -15.31
CA ALA A 619 42.59 -11.96 -14.53
C ALA A 619 43.81 -12.22 -15.38
N SER A 620 43.79 -13.31 -16.24
CA SER A 620 44.84 -13.61 -17.18
C SER A 620 45.10 -12.49 -18.18
N LYS A 621 44.03 -11.91 -18.75
CA LYS A 621 44.13 -10.91 -19.83
C LYS A 621 44.53 -9.52 -19.34
N TYR A 622 44.09 -9.14 -18.17
CA TYR A 622 44.19 -7.74 -17.64
C TYR A 622 45.04 -7.63 -16.38
N GLY A 623 45.45 -8.74 -15.77
CA GLY A 623 46.18 -8.71 -14.50
C GLY A 623 47.64 -8.20 -14.62
N ARG A 624 48.35 -8.46 -15.75
CA ARG A 624 49.76 -8.06 -15.94
C ARG A 624 49.86 -6.66 -16.58
N THR A 625 50.76 -5.84 -16.05
CA THR A 625 51.15 -4.56 -16.65
C THR A 625 52.49 -4.62 -17.39
N ALA A 626 53.39 -5.51 -16.97
CA ALA A 626 54.71 -5.74 -17.56
C ALA A 626 55.04 -7.22 -17.43
N GLU A 627 55.90 -7.74 -18.35
CA GLU A 627 56.30 -9.16 -18.44
C GLU A 627 56.97 -9.67 -17.15
N ASP A 628 57.54 -8.79 -16.32
CA ASP A 628 58.29 -9.14 -15.09
C ASP A 628 57.48 -9.16 -13.81
N THR A 629 56.16 -8.86 -13.84
CA THR A 629 55.32 -8.92 -12.63
C THR A 629 54.73 -10.30 -12.42
N SER A 630 55.05 -10.91 -11.23
CA SER A 630 54.47 -12.20 -10.83
C SER A 630 52.96 -12.10 -10.65
N LEU A 631 52.16 -12.80 -11.46
CA LEU A 631 50.70 -12.85 -11.38
C LEU A 631 50.26 -14.10 -10.64
N ARG A 632 49.63 -13.90 -9.49
CA ARG A 632 49.07 -14.95 -8.63
C ARG A 632 47.56 -14.94 -8.73
N LEU A 633 46.99 -16.12 -8.88
CA LEU A 633 45.54 -16.37 -8.87
C LEU A 633 45.17 -17.15 -7.62
N GLU A 634 44.21 -16.68 -6.85
CA GLU A 634 43.63 -17.38 -5.71
C GLU A 634 42.18 -17.70 -5.98
N ILE A 635 41.81 -18.97 -5.85
CA ILE A 635 40.44 -19.46 -6.00
C ILE A 635 40.00 -20.03 -4.65
N SER A 636 38.99 -19.43 -4.04
CA SER A 636 38.48 -19.85 -2.74
C SER A 636 36.99 -20.17 -2.80
N ALA A 637 36.54 -21.10 -1.95
CA ALA A 637 35.14 -21.43 -1.81
C ALA A 637 34.77 -21.69 -0.35
N THR A 638 33.67 -21.08 0.11
CA THR A 638 33.15 -21.17 1.49
C THR A 638 31.63 -21.35 1.47
N THR A 639 31.07 -21.81 2.60
CA THR A 639 29.62 -21.97 2.78
C THR A 639 29.03 -21.03 3.85
N GLU A 640 29.83 -20.29 4.59
CA GLU A 640 29.34 -19.35 5.60
C GLU A 640 29.63 -17.90 5.20
N PRO A 641 28.64 -16.97 5.24
CA PRO A 641 27.20 -17.15 5.57
C PRO A 641 26.36 -17.68 4.39
N GLU A 642 26.89 -17.71 3.19
CA GLU A 642 26.29 -18.18 1.93
C GLU A 642 27.35 -19.00 1.15
N PHE A 643 26.90 -19.85 0.23
CA PHE A 643 27.85 -20.50 -0.67
C PHE A 643 28.51 -19.44 -1.56
N CYS A 644 29.80 -19.27 -1.42
CA CYS A 644 30.58 -18.25 -2.13
C CYS A 644 31.78 -18.89 -2.83
N VAL A 645 31.93 -18.61 -4.14
CA VAL A 645 33.17 -18.89 -4.89
C VAL A 645 33.80 -17.54 -5.20
N ALA A 646 35.02 -17.31 -4.70
CA ALA A 646 35.74 -16.09 -4.95
C ALA A 646 37.04 -16.34 -5.72
N ILE A 647 37.28 -15.50 -6.69
CA ILE A 647 38.45 -15.49 -7.58
C ILE A 647 39.17 -14.16 -7.34
N ALA A 648 40.41 -14.21 -6.86
CA ALA A 648 41.22 -13.04 -6.58
C ALA A 648 42.55 -13.09 -7.32
N ASP A 649 42.95 -11.99 -7.95
CA ASP A 649 44.26 -11.79 -8.52
C ASP A 649 45.05 -10.71 -7.74
N ASN A 650 46.34 -10.64 -7.95
CA ASN A 650 47.25 -9.62 -7.41
C ASN A 650 47.65 -8.58 -8.49
N GLY A 651 46.87 -8.45 -9.56
CA GLY A 651 47.17 -7.58 -10.71
C GLY A 651 46.92 -6.10 -10.46
N ILE A 652 46.67 -5.32 -11.54
CA ILE A 652 46.56 -3.85 -11.52
C ILE A 652 45.30 -3.27 -10.91
N GLY A 653 44.27 -4.11 -10.62
CA GLY A 653 42.98 -3.66 -10.11
C GLY A 653 42.06 -2.99 -11.16
N LEU A 654 40.86 -2.57 -10.71
CA LEU A 654 39.80 -2.06 -11.60
C LEU A 654 40.10 -0.68 -12.23
N GLY A 655 41.02 0.09 -11.68
CA GLY A 655 41.34 1.47 -12.14
C GLY A 655 42.54 1.59 -13.07
N GLY A 656 43.31 0.53 -13.32
CA GLY A 656 44.59 0.58 -14.01
C GLY A 656 44.58 0.16 -15.49
N ALA A 657 43.48 -0.28 -16.04
CA ALA A 657 43.44 -0.77 -17.41
C ALA A 657 43.43 0.41 -18.44
N PRO A 658 44.33 0.41 -19.46
CA PRO A 658 44.25 1.39 -20.53
C PRO A 658 42.94 1.16 -21.31
N SER A 659 42.28 2.25 -21.68
CA SER A 659 40.94 2.34 -22.30
C SER A 659 40.88 1.82 -23.75
N LYS A 660 41.41 0.64 -24.05
CA LYS A 660 41.33 0.02 -25.38
C LYS A 660 40.71 -1.36 -25.34
N SER A 661 39.45 -1.43 -25.81
CA SER A 661 38.74 -2.60 -26.36
C SER A 661 38.45 -3.80 -25.45
N GLY A 662 37.90 -3.56 -24.27
CA GLY A 662 37.15 -4.59 -23.57
C GLY A 662 35.72 -4.08 -23.34
N SER A 663 34.71 -4.70 -23.93
CA SER A 663 33.31 -4.21 -23.90
C SER A 663 32.65 -4.27 -22.53
N GLY A 664 33.35 -4.67 -21.45
CA GLY A 664 32.76 -4.83 -20.11
C GLY A 664 31.57 -5.81 -20.01
N GLN A 665 31.15 -6.35 -21.15
CA GLN A 665 29.91 -7.12 -21.30
C GLN A 665 30.01 -8.56 -20.78
N GLY A 666 31.23 -9.13 -20.66
CA GLY A 666 31.40 -10.51 -20.23
C GLY A 666 30.90 -10.78 -18.82
N LEU A 667 31.42 -10.04 -17.83
CA LEU A 667 31.00 -10.20 -16.42
C LEU A 667 29.57 -9.73 -16.17
N ALA A 668 29.07 -8.71 -16.90
CA ALA A 668 27.69 -8.29 -16.81
C ALA A 668 26.70 -9.37 -17.26
N LEU A 669 27.03 -10.12 -18.31
CA LEU A 669 26.26 -11.27 -18.77
C LEU A 669 26.20 -12.36 -17.69
N HIS A 670 27.36 -12.72 -17.13
CA HIS A 670 27.43 -13.73 -16.07
C HIS A 670 26.77 -13.27 -14.77
N GLY A 671 26.81 -11.98 -14.45
CA GLY A 671 26.03 -11.41 -13.34
C GLY A 671 24.53 -11.61 -13.49
N THR A 672 24.03 -11.50 -14.73
CA THR A 672 22.64 -11.80 -15.05
C THR A 672 22.31 -13.29 -14.90
N MET A 673 23.19 -14.16 -15.39
CA MET A 673 23.00 -15.61 -15.26
C MET A 673 23.02 -16.04 -13.79
N MET A 674 23.89 -15.44 -12.97
CA MET A 674 23.89 -15.64 -11.53
C MET A 674 22.57 -15.20 -10.89
N ALA A 675 22.02 -14.05 -11.27
CA ALA A 675 20.72 -13.59 -10.79
C ALA A 675 19.56 -14.55 -11.14
N VAL A 676 19.61 -15.20 -12.32
CA VAL A 676 18.61 -16.20 -12.74
C VAL A 676 18.59 -17.42 -11.83
N ILE A 677 19.76 -17.86 -11.38
CA ILE A 677 19.87 -18.98 -10.42
C ILE A 677 19.72 -18.55 -8.95
N GLY A 678 19.31 -17.31 -8.72
CA GLY A 678 19.13 -16.75 -7.37
C GLY A 678 20.40 -16.30 -6.67
N GLY A 679 21.53 -16.24 -7.38
CA GLY A 679 22.83 -15.82 -6.88
C GLY A 679 23.16 -14.37 -7.22
N LYS A 680 24.34 -13.93 -6.75
CA LYS A 680 24.91 -12.59 -7.00
C LYS A 680 26.36 -12.72 -7.51
N LEU A 681 26.78 -11.78 -8.35
CA LEU A 681 28.16 -11.61 -8.76
C LEU A 681 28.60 -10.20 -8.33
N ALA A 682 29.65 -10.11 -7.53
CA ALA A 682 30.26 -8.85 -7.13
C ALA A 682 31.71 -8.78 -7.64
N VAL A 683 32.14 -7.57 -8.04
CA VAL A 683 33.51 -7.29 -8.51
C VAL A 683 34.06 -6.14 -7.69
N GLU A 684 35.18 -6.37 -6.99
CA GLU A 684 35.78 -5.42 -6.06
C GLU A 684 37.29 -5.36 -6.27
N ASN A 685 37.94 -4.27 -5.81
CA ASN A 685 39.39 -4.25 -5.75
C ASN A 685 39.89 -5.18 -4.65
N ASN A 686 40.90 -5.99 -4.98
CA ASN A 686 41.58 -6.84 -4.01
C ASN A 686 42.61 -6.02 -3.21
N THR A 687 42.85 -6.42 -1.97
CA THR A 687 43.88 -5.78 -1.09
C THR A 687 45.09 -6.71 -0.97
N PRO A 688 46.33 -6.19 -1.14
CA PRO A 688 46.72 -4.77 -1.39
C PRO A 688 46.55 -4.31 -2.84
N HIS A 689 46.51 -5.21 -3.84
CA HIS A 689 46.35 -4.92 -5.27
C HIS A 689 45.58 -6.06 -5.97
N GLY A 690 44.95 -5.78 -7.11
CA GLY A 690 44.27 -6.74 -7.94
C GLY A 690 42.75 -6.60 -7.95
N VAL A 691 42.08 -7.60 -8.49
CA VAL A 691 40.62 -7.69 -8.57
C VAL A 691 40.13 -8.95 -7.84
N ARG A 692 39.02 -8.82 -7.14
CA ARG A 692 38.29 -9.92 -6.53
C ARG A 692 36.89 -10.01 -7.15
N VAL A 693 36.57 -11.17 -7.67
CA VAL A 693 35.23 -11.51 -8.20
C VAL A 693 34.61 -12.55 -7.26
N SER A 694 33.46 -12.23 -6.67
CA SER A 694 32.74 -13.11 -5.75
C SER A 694 31.41 -13.54 -6.36
N LEU A 695 31.14 -14.83 -6.37
CA LEU A 695 29.91 -15.47 -6.85
C LEU A 695 29.21 -16.08 -5.63
N THR A 696 28.06 -15.54 -5.23
CA THR A 696 27.33 -16.01 -4.05
C THR A 696 26.00 -16.65 -4.41
N LEU A 697 25.65 -17.72 -3.71
CA LEU A 697 24.37 -18.41 -3.79
C LEU A 697 23.80 -18.56 -2.37
N PRO A 698 22.51 -18.25 -2.15
CA PRO A 698 21.87 -18.51 -0.86
C PRO A 698 21.84 -20.02 -0.59
N LEU A 699 22.16 -20.40 0.64
CA LEU A 699 22.02 -21.79 1.09
C LEU A 699 20.55 -22.12 1.22
N ASN A 700 19.97 -22.78 0.24
CA ASN A 700 18.60 -23.27 0.31
C ASN A 700 18.58 -24.61 1.08
N ASP A 701 17.84 -24.65 2.20
CA ASP A 701 17.54 -25.88 2.95
C ASP A 701 16.71 -26.93 2.15
N SER A 702 16.30 -26.60 0.93
CA SER A 702 15.45 -27.44 0.08
C SER A 702 16.20 -28.39 -0.87
N ALA A 703 17.53 -28.45 -0.83
CA ALA A 703 18.29 -29.42 -1.62
C ALA A 703 18.22 -30.87 -1.08
N LYS A 704 17.48 -31.13 -0.01
CA LYS A 704 17.29 -32.47 0.58
C LYS A 704 16.08 -33.27 0.07
N PHE A 705 15.38 -32.80 -0.94
CA PHE A 705 14.24 -33.53 -1.52
C PHE A 705 14.39 -33.72 -3.03
N SER A 706 15.18 -34.74 -3.42
CA SER A 706 14.92 -35.59 -4.57
C SER A 706 15.96 -36.73 -4.62
N SER A 707 15.70 -37.73 -3.82
CA SER A 707 16.16 -39.09 -4.10
C SER A 707 15.04 -39.83 -4.79
#